data_843976d7d0e037bc4ac7bc10411b965f
#
_entry.id   843976d7d0e037bc4ac7bc10411b965f
#
_cell.length_a   1.000
_cell.length_b   1.000
_cell.length_c   1.000
_cell.angle_alpha   90.00
_cell.angle_beta   90.00
_cell.angle_gamma   90.00
#
_symmetry.space_group_name_H-M   'P 1'
#
loop_
_entity.id
_entity.type
_entity.pdbx_description
1 polymer ?
#
loop_
_entity_poly.entity_id
_entity_poly.type
_entity_poly.pdbx_seq_one_letter_code
_entity_poly.pdbx_strand_id
1 'polypeptide(L)'
;MGIEKIEVAKGILFVDVPEANLRVLCGCPADAVKHLIKRGLILPREINGVYCETGPNAILLSDIALQNGEFANLAEFPVLQMLYKQGMILPGHPNNTGHKPLLIGIANQLESQLRYIYRGNYGLVSREEIMQTGVSEEQATEMMRLKLKFAFGRIKPTSDFIDTCVVGNEKVKIADGVYLCRLRQNVFEFSHESGSVTVDLNLSPGINYECPYPLGFRKFESEFFGVIHSGEGDGWDINRPTMSSIITYQGKLYLIDAGPNLVNTMSALGIGIDQVDGIFHTHAHDDHFAGLTILMRAGRRILYYATPLVRASVAKKLASLLDVDEEQFNDFFDVRDLVFDKWNNVEGLEVMPIFSPHPVETNIFVFRALWAEGYRTYAHFADIVSLSTLKGMVTDRHDLPGLEQSAFDRISRSYLAPYTLKKIDIGGGLIHGDAKDFVEDKSSRILLAHRAGELTPEEKEIGSNAAFGTLDVLVEGQTEGMRRQAFAYLEENLPGISLHDLRTLVNHPITEISPGSLFLKEGEMYQEILLILSGWVEKIRARDKVFVSLSAGALIGDTAILDNAASKHTYRASSFVNVLRLPTLLYAEIIRRNGLLDRLRRFADMRAFLSTTDLFSENLPVAVLGRIIEGAKERNFKAGEAIIGKDLKVMNIIRSGQVERTAGGKFLDALNIGDFFGEEDAFLNLPGLYYLRAFKDTTTVQIDGDLLKNVPIIRWKILESYQHKVASVVHSGEANGFVWSDSVAINVAEFDGHHRRLLEIANTIGQHLENMTERDSLAGALGALVEYTRYHFVAEEKLMELYSYPELVLHAKKHSELTVQVSEYVDRLLSGDVPDKPSYMNFMEHWVIRHILEEDRKYGAFLNEKGVF
;
A
#
# COMPACT_ATOMS: atom_id res chain seq x y z
N MET A 1 -10.20 -6.12 39.12
CA MET A 1 -8.90 -5.97 38.40
C MET A 1 -8.98 -4.68 37.61
N GLY A 2 -7.96 -3.79 37.66
CA GLY A 2 -8.05 -2.50 37.01
C GLY A 2 -7.77 -2.60 35.49
N ILE A 3 -7.81 -1.44 34.83
CA ILE A 3 -7.40 -1.32 33.42
C ILE A 3 -5.94 -1.71 33.26
N GLU A 4 -5.63 -2.62 32.34
CA GLU A 4 -4.29 -3.12 32.05
C GLU A 4 -3.87 -2.77 30.62
N LYS A 5 -2.62 -2.33 30.45
CA LYS A 5 -2.01 -2.09 29.13
C LYS A 5 -0.81 -3.01 28.94
N ILE A 6 -0.80 -3.75 27.85
CA ILE A 6 0.25 -4.70 27.46
C ILE A 6 0.90 -4.22 26.18
N GLU A 7 2.22 -4.05 26.14
CA GLU A 7 2.97 -3.87 24.90
C GLU A 7 3.15 -5.24 24.24
N VAL A 8 2.55 -5.42 23.08
CA VAL A 8 2.58 -6.67 22.31
C VAL A 8 3.81 -6.73 21.41
N ALA A 9 3.98 -5.68 20.61
CA ALA A 9 5.13 -5.42 19.75
C ALA A 9 5.23 -3.91 19.50
N LYS A 10 6.24 -3.43 18.80
CA LYS A 10 6.36 -2.00 18.45
C LYS A 10 5.14 -1.54 17.64
N GLY A 11 4.46 -0.50 18.14
CA GLY A 11 3.23 0.04 17.56
C GLY A 11 1.98 -0.85 17.71
N ILE A 12 2.06 -1.94 18.45
CA ILE A 12 0.95 -2.85 18.78
C ILE A 12 0.81 -2.97 20.29
N LEU A 13 -0.30 -2.47 20.84
CA LEU A 13 -0.61 -2.57 22.26
C LEU A 13 -1.95 -3.28 22.45
N PHE A 14 -2.16 -3.76 23.66
CA PHE A 14 -3.42 -4.38 24.05
C PHE A 14 -3.90 -3.77 25.37
N VAL A 15 -5.16 -3.36 25.40
CA VAL A 15 -5.80 -2.82 26.60
C VAL A 15 -6.89 -3.77 27.02
N ASP A 16 -6.83 -4.25 28.27
CA ASP A 16 -7.82 -5.12 28.89
C ASP A 16 -8.52 -4.42 30.06
N VAL A 17 -9.83 -4.39 30.02
CA VAL A 17 -10.70 -3.90 31.11
C VAL A 17 -11.70 -4.99 31.46
N PRO A 18 -11.31 -5.95 32.32
CA PRO A 18 -12.10 -7.15 32.62
C PRO A 18 -13.50 -6.84 33.15
N GLU A 19 -13.66 -5.79 33.97
CA GLU A 19 -14.95 -5.38 34.54
C GLU A 19 -15.96 -4.96 33.45
N ALA A 20 -15.47 -4.38 32.34
CA ALA A 20 -16.29 -3.97 31.19
C ALA A 20 -16.35 -5.03 30.09
N ASN A 21 -15.71 -6.20 30.27
CA ASN A 21 -15.50 -7.22 29.23
C ASN A 21 -14.97 -6.63 27.92
N LEU A 22 -14.09 -5.62 28.02
CA LEU A 22 -13.51 -4.91 26.88
C LEU A 22 -12.04 -5.28 26.70
N ARG A 23 -11.69 -5.75 25.52
CA ARG A 23 -10.35 -6.11 25.10
C ARG A 23 -10.01 -5.43 23.78
N VAL A 24 -9.14 -4.43 23.81
CA VAL A 24 -8.86 -3.57 22.66
C VAL A 24 -7.48 -3.89 22.09
N LEU A 25 -7.42 -4.30 20.84
CA LEU A 25 -6.20 -4.28 20.05
C LEU A 25 -5.95 -2.83 19.62
N CYS A 26 -4.85 -2.23 20.05
CA CYS A 26 -4.47 -0.85 19.74
C CYS A 26 -3.33 -0.84 18.73
N GLY A 27 -3.62 -0.36 17.51
CA GLY A 27 -2.76 -0.51 16.33
C GLY A 27 -2.89 -1.90 15.72
N CYS A 28 -3.17 -1.96 14.43
CA CYS A 28 -3.38 -3.23 13.71
C CYS A 28 -2.60 -3.26 12.38
N PRO A 29 -1.26 -3.12 12.41
CA PRO A 29 -0.45 -3.33 11.22
C PRO A 29 -0.49 -4.79 10.77
N ALA A 30 0.21 -5.11 9.68
CA ALA A 30 0.32 -6.47 9.16
C ALA A 30 0.70 -7.47 10.26
N ASP A 31 0.06 -8.64 10.25
CA ASP A 31 0.29 -9.74 11.19
C ASP A 31 0.07 -9.42 12.69
N ALA A 32 -0.68 -8.36 13.03
CA ALA A 32 -1.00 -8.02 14.42
C ALA A 32 -1.60 -9.21 15.20
N VAL A 33 -2.45 -10.02 14.55
CA VAL A 33 -3.06 -11.22 15.14
C VAL A 33 -1.99 -12.26 15.53
N LYS A 34 -0.97 -12.47 14.68
CA LYS A 34 0.12 -13.41 14.98
C LYS A 34 0.91 -12.99 16.22
N HIS A 35 1.12 -11.67 16.40
CA HIS A 35 1.74 -11.15 17.62
C HIS A 35 0.88 -11.41 18.85
N LEU A 36 -0.45 -11.24 18.78
CA LEU A 36 -1.36 -11.56 19.88
C LEU A 36 -1.33 -13.06 20.25
N ILE A 37 -1.30 -13.95 19.25
CA ILE A 37 -1.18 -15.40 19.48
C ILE A 37 0.13 -15.71 20.19
N LYS A 38 1.25 -15.16 19.75
CA LYS A 38 2.58 -15.37 20.38
C LYS A 38 2.65 -14.87 21.81
N ARG A 39 1.94 -13.80 22.12
CA ARG A 39 1.87 -13.25 23.50
C ARG A 39 0.87 -13.98 24.39
N GLY A 40 0.15 -14.97 23.87
CA GLY A 40 -0.87 -15.71 24.62
C GLY A 40 -2.14 -14.87 24.91
N LEU A 41 -2.39 -13.82 24.13
CA LEU A 41 -3.60 -12.98 24.22
C LEU A 41 -4.74 -13.54 23.36
N ILE A 42 -4.39 -14.36 22.37
CA ILE A 42 -5.33 -15.23 21.64
C ILE A 42 -4.96 -16.67 21.98
N LEU A 43 -5.90 -17.39 22.56
CA LEU A 43 -5.75 -18.77 22.99
C LEU A 43 -6.93 -19.61 22.49
N PRO A 44 -6.68 -20.90 22.16
CA PRO A 44 -7.76 -21.82 21.89
C PRO A 44 -8.63 -22.00 23.15
N ARG A 45 -9.94 -22.08 22.95
CA ARG A 45 -10.93 -22.25 24.00
C ARG A 45 -12.05 -23.17 23.53
N GLU A 46 -12.62 -23.92 24.45
CA GLU A 46 -13.83 -24.70 24.20
C GLU A 46 -15.00 -24.13 25.05
N ILE A 47 -16.11 -23.85 24.40
CA ILE A 47 -17.33 -23.35 25.05
C ILE A 47 -18.48 -24.29 24.65
N ASN A 48 -19.06 -24.99 25.62
CA ASN A 48 -20.19 -25.93 25.40
C ASN A 48 -19.90 -26.96 24.29
N GLY A 49 -18.68 -27.48 24.21
CA GLY A 49 -18.29 -28.45 23.19
C GLY A 49 -17.95 -27.84 21.80
N VAL A 50 -17.97 -26.50 21.69
CA VAL A 50 -17.59 -25.79 20.45
C VAL A 50 -16.21 -25.18 20.60
N TYR A 51 -15.32 -25.51 19.67
CA TYR A 51 -13.95 -24.98 19.63
C TYR A 51 -13.95 -23.55 19.07
N CYS A 52 -13.30 -22.63 19.75
CA CYS A 52 -13.14 -21.24 19.32
C CYS A 52 -11.82 -20.66 19.88
N GLU A 53 -11.53 -19.42 19.56
CA GLU A 53 -10.42 -18.69 20.12
C GLU A 53 -10.92 -17.58 21.07
N THR A 54 -10.05 -17.17 21.99
CA THR A 54 -10.19 -15.90 22.71
C THR A 54 -9.63 -14.77 21.82
N GLY A 55 -9.63 -13.54 22.32
CA GLY A 55 -8.98 -12.43 21.62
C GLY A 55 -9.63 -11.08 21.92
N PRO A 56 -9.25 -10.03 21.16
CA PRO A 56 -9.86 -8.71 21.28
C PRO A 56 -11.35 -8.77 20.88
N ASN A 57 -12.13 -7.81 21.36
CA ASN A 57 -13.49 -7.55 20.88
C ASN A 57 -13.64 -6.10 20.40
N ALA A 58 -12.53 -5.33 20.41
CA ALA A 58 -12.45 -4.00 19.84
C ALA A 58 -11.06 -3.77 19.22
N ILE A 59 -10.98 -2.84 18.25
CA ILE A 59 -9.74 -2.38 17.61
C ILE A 59 -9.69 -0.87 17.69
N LEU A 60 -8.59 -0.31 18.19
CA LEU A 60 -8.26 1.10 18.08
C LEU A 60 -7.30 1.30 16.91
N LEU A 61 -7.74 2.05 15.90
CA LEU A 61 -6.94 2.38 14.71
C LEU A 61 -5.91 3.47 15.01
N SER A 62 -4.82 3.46 14.25
CA SER A 62 -3.92 4.60 14.11
C SER A 62 -4.63 5.74 13.37
N ASP A 63 -4.31 7.00 13.71
CA ASP A 63 -4.81 8.19 13.01
C ASP A 63 -4.28 8.33 11.57
N ILE A 64 -3.26 7.59 11.21
CA ILE A 64 -2.58 7.67 9.91
C ILE A 64 -2.54 6.31 9.22
N ALA A 65 -2.68 6.33 7.91
CA ALA A 65 -2.68 5.10 7.12
C ALA A 65 -1.31 4.42 7.05
N LEU A 66 -0.25 5.20 6.96
CA LEU A 66 1.13 4.70 6.81
C LEU A 66 2.04 5.25 7.90
N GLN A 67 2.91 4.40 8.44
CA GLN A 67 4.03 4.78 9.32
C GLN A 67 5.33 4.17 8.80
N ASN A 68 6.33 5.01 8.57
CA ASN A 68 7.65 4.60 8.05
C ASN A 68 7.55 3.72 6.80
N GLY A 69 6.53 3.97 5.95
CA GLY A 69 6.29 3.28 4.69
C GLY A 69 5.52 1.96 4.80
N GLU A 70 4.99 1.61 5.97
CA GLU A 70 4.17 0.42 6.20
C GLU A 70 2.76 0.80 6.64
N PHE A 71 1.77 -0.03 6.32
CA PHE A 71 0.40 0.20 6.76
C PHE A 71 0.28 0.10 8.29
N ALA A 72 -0.27 1.16 8.88
CA ALA A 72 -0.57 1.21 10.30
C ALA A 72 -1.91 0.55 10.65
N ASN A 73 -2.81 0.44 9.68
CA ASN A 73 -4.16 -0.11 9.84
C ASN A 73 -4.45 -1.14 8.74
N LEU A 74 -4.51 -2.40 9.12
CA LEU A 74 -4.94 -3.55 8.32
C LEU A 74 -5.91 -4.38 9.17
N ALA A 75 -7.13 -3.86 9.34
CA ALA A 75 -8.08 -4.42 10.28
C ALA A 75 -8.81 -5.69 9.76
N GLU A 76 -8.58 -6.14 8.52
CA GLU A 76 -9.25 -7.31 7.95
C GLU A 76 -9.02 -8.57 8.78
N PHE A 77 -7.77 -9.01 8.94
CA PHE A 77 -7.46 -10.23 9.71
C PHE A 77 -7.87 -10.14 11.19
N PRO A 78 -7.63 -9.04 11.92
CA PRO A 78 -8.16 -8.88 13.27
C PRO A 78 -9.68 -8.99 13.34
N VAL A 79 -10.41 -8.43 12.39
CA VAL A 79 -11.87 -8.54 12.31
C VAL A 79 -12.29 -9.98 11.98
N LEU A 80 -11.65 -10.64 11.00
CA LEU A 80 -11.93 -12.03 10.67
C LEU A 80 -11.70 -12.98 11.86
N GLN A 81 -10.67 -12.71 12.67
CA GLN A 81 -10.42 -13.45 13.90
C GLN A 81 -11.62 -13.34 14.88
N MET A 82 -12.15 -12.11 15.07
CA MET A 82 -13.30 -11.89 15.93
C MET A 82 -14.58 -12.55 15.37
N LEU A 83 -14.85 -12.37 14.07
CA LEU A 83 -16.08 -12.85 13.44
C LEU A 83 -16.12 -14.38 13.35
N TYR A 84 -15.02 -15.01 12.90
CA TYR A 84 -15.00 -16.43 12.57
C TYR A 84 -14.26 -17.30 13.59
N LYS A 85 -13.05 -16.93 14.00
CA LYS A 85 -12.26 -17.76 14.96
C LYS A 85 -12.80 -17.67 16.38
N GLN A 86 -13.27 -16.49 16.81
CA GLN A 86 -14.01 -16.35 18.06
C GLN A 86 -15.48 -16.75 17.92
N GLY A 87 -16.04 -16.77 16.70
CA GLY A 87 -17.41 -17.19 16.41
C GLY A 87 -18.48 -16.12 16.64
N MET A 88 -18.14 -14.84 16.67
CA MET A 88 -19.10 -13.76 17.00
C MET A 88 -20.25 -13.61 15.98
N ILE A 89 -20.04 -14.05 14.71
CA ILE A 89 -21.06 -13.99 13.66
C ILE A 89 -21.65 -15.35 13.28
N LEU A 90 -21.02 -16.45 13.71
CA LEU A 90 -21.40 -17.80 13.27
C LEU A 90 -22.77 -18.19 13.85
N PRO A 91 -23.75 -18.60 13.01
CA PRO A 91 -25.06 -19.00 13.49
C PRO A 91 -25.00 -20.18 14.48
N GLY A 92 -25.62 -20.01 15.64
CA GLY A 92 -25.67 -21.03 16.70
C GLY A 92 -24.38 -21.18 17.51
N HIS A 93 -23.35 -20.38 17.25
CA HIS A 93 -22.12 -20.38 18.01
C HIS A 93 -22.35 -19.72 19.40
N PRO A 94 -21.79 -20.28 20.50
CA PRO A 94 -21.98 -19.75 21.86
C PRO A 94 -21.50 -18.30 22.06
N ASN A 95 -20.52 -17.86 21.28
CA ASN A 95 -20.03 -16.46 21.30
C ASN A 95 -20.83 -15.51 20.40
N ASN A 96 -21.77 -16.00 19.61
CA ASN A 96 -22.69 -15.15 18.86
C ASN A 96 -23.81 -14.66 19.79
N THR A 97 -23.51 -13.67 20.60
CA THR A 97 -24.39 -13.07 21.61
C THR A 97 -25.13 -11.85 21.07
N GLY A 98 -24.96 -11.52 19.80
CA GLY A 98 -25.48 -10.28 19.18
C GLY A 98 -24.59 -9.07 19.35
N HIS A 99 -23.50 -9.15 20.14
CA HIS A 99 -22.48 -8.11 20.17
C HIS A 99 -21.58 -8.22 18.94
N LYS A 100 -21.27 -7.07 18.33
CA LYS A 100 -20.37 -6.97 17.19
C LYS A 100 -18.99 -6.52 17.65
N PRO A 101 -17.91 -6.83 16.90
CA PRO A 101 -16.63 -6.17 17.06
C PRO A 101 -16.78 -4.66 16.97
N LEU A 102 -16.05 -3.93 17.82
CA LEU A 102 -16.06 -2.47 17.83
C LEU A 102 -14.78 -1.94 17.16
N LEU A 103 -14.94 -1.16 16.09
CA LEU A 103 -13.84 -0.45 15.44
C LEU A 103 -13.83 1.00 15.91
N ILE A 104 -12.69 1.45 16.47
CA ILE A 104 -12.52 2.76 17.10
C ILE A 104 -11.43 3.52 16.34
N GLY A 105 -11.69 4.79 16.01
CA GLY A 105 -10.69 5.63 15.33
C GLY A 105 -11.24 7.00 14.96
N ILE A 106 -10.46 7.80 14.27
CA ILE A 106 -10.96 9.03 13.64
C ILE A 106 -11.82 8.68 12.42
N ALA A 107 -12.74 9.56 12.07
CA ALA A 107 -13.81 9.26 11.09
C ALA A 107 -13.29 8.75 9.74
N ASN A 108 -12.29 9.42 9.14
CA ASN A 108 -11.72 9.01 7.86
C ASN A 108 -11.04 7.63 7.90
N GLN A 109 -10.32 7.30 8.99
CA GLN A 109 -9.71 5.98 9.13
C GLN A 109 -10.75 4.87 9.33
N LEU A 110 -11.84 5.16 10.05
CA LEU A 110 -12.96 4.24 10.17
C LEU A 110 -13.61 3.94 8.82
N GLU A 111 -13.92 4.97 8.05
CA GLU A 111 -14.54 4.81 6.73
C GLU A 111 -13.63 4.03 5.77
N SER A 112 -12.34 4.40 5.71
CA SER A 112 -11.32 3.71 4.93
C SER A 112 -11.25 2.22 5.29
N GLN A 113 -11.19 1.89 6.59
CA GLN A 113 -11.10 0.50 7.05
C GLN A 113 -12.40 -0.28 6.83
N LEU A 114 -13.57 0.33 6.95
CA LEU A 114 -14.82 -0.35 6.61
C LEU A 114 -14.92 -0.71 5.13
N ARG A 115 -14.51 0.20 4.23
CA ARG A 115 -14.42 -0.07 2.79
C ARG A 115 -13.38 -1.15 2.48
N TYR A 116 -12.23 -1.07 3.13
CA TYR A 116 -11.15 -2.04 2.99
C TYR A 116 -11.57 -3.46 3.39
N ILE A 117 -12.19 -3.63 4.58
CA ILE A 117 -12.71 -4.92 5.05
C ILE A 117 -13.81 -5.44 4.11
N TYR A 118 -14.67 -4.56 3.60
CA TYR A 118 -15.71 -4.93 2.65
C TYR A 118 -15.12 -5.51 1.35
N ARG A 119 -14.09 -4.85 0.82
CA ARG A 119 -13.40 -5.30 -0.40
C ARG A 119 -12.54 -6.55 -0.15
N GLY A 120 -11.95 -6.69 1.03
CA GLY A 120 -11.25 -7.91 1.44
C GLY A 120 -12.19 -9.12 1.53
N ASN A 121 -13.38 -8.96 2.09
CA ASN A 121 -14.35 -10.04 2.22
C ASN A 121 -14.99 -10.45 0.89
N TYR A 122 -15.25 -9.50 0.00
CA TYR A 122 -16.13 -9.76 -1.14
C TYR A 122 -15.52 -9.43 -2.51
N GLY A 123 -14.40 -8.72 -2.58
CA GLY A 123 -13.82 -8.27 -3.86
C GLY A 123 -14.79 -7.40 -4.65
N LEU A 124 -15.12 -7.80 -5.86
CA LEU A 124 -16.16 -7.20 -6.70
C LEU A 124 -17.55 -7.68 -6.24
N VAL A 125 -18.45 -6.76 -6.03
CA VAL A 125 -19.70 -7.03 -5.28
C VAL A 125 -20.95 -7.07 -6.15
N SER A 126 -20.84 -6.78 -7.43
CA SER A 126 -21.97 -6.82 -8.36
C SER A 126 -21.59 -7.40 -9.72
N ARG A 127 -22.59 -7.81 -10.50
CA ARG A 127 -22.37 -8.27 -11.88
C ARG A 127 -21.81 -7.15 -12.76
N GLU A 128 -22.26 -5.94 -12.51
CA GLU A 128 -21.83 -4.73 -13.22
C GLU A 128 -20.34 -4.49 -13.02
N GLU A 129 -19.84 -4.57 -11.76
CA GLU A 129 -18.41 -4.45 -11.48
C GLU A 129 -17.59 -5.55 -12.18
N ILE A 130 -18.08 -6.80 -12.19
CA ILE A 130 -17.42 -7.90 -12.88
C ILE A 130 -17.41 -7.67 -14.40
N MET A 131 -18.52 -7.25 -14.98
CA MET A 131 -18.63 -6.97 -16.42
C MET A 131 -17.74 -5.81 -16.88
N GLN A 132 -17.51 -4.80 -16.04
CA GLN A 132 -16.57 -3.70 -16.33
C GLN A 132 -15.13 -4.18 -16.54
N THR A 133 -14.78 -5.37 -16.08
CA THR A 133 -13.47 -5.99 -16.33
C THR A 133 -13.34 -6.69 -17.69
N GLY A 134 -14.39 -6.65 -18.52
CA GLY A 134 -14.43 -7.30 -19.83
C GLY A 134 -14.97 -8.74 -19.82
N VAL A 135 -15.47 -9.20 -18.69
CA VAL A 135 -16.12 -10.52 -18.55
C VAL A 135 -17.53 -10.47 -19.14
N SER A 136 -17.98 -11.54 -19.82
CA SER A 136 -19.33 -11.61 -20.39
C SER A 136 -20.40 -11.63 -19.28
N GLU A 137 -21.64 -11.21 -19.60
CA GLU A 137 -22.76 -11.23 -18.67
C GLU A 137 -23.05 -12.64 -18.11
N GLU A 138 -22.93 -13.67 -18.95
CA GLU A 138 -23.10 -15.07 -18.56
C GLU A 138 -22.06 -15.49 -17.53
N GLN A 139 -20.77 -15.21 -17.79
CA GLN A 139 -19.68 -15.50 -16.87
C GLN A 139 -19.80 -14.68 -15.57
N ALA A 140 -20.16 -13.39 -15.67
CA ALA A 140 -20.37 -12.55 -14.50
C ALA A 140 -21.51 -13.08 -13.60
N THR A 141 -22.57 -13.61 -14.22
CA THR A 141 -23.68 -14.23 -13.49
C THR A 141 -23.25 -15.52 -12.80
N GLU A 142 -22.48 -16.38 -13.47
CA GLU A 142 -21.91 -17.60 -12.86
C GLU A 142 -21.00 -17.27 -11.67
N MET A 143 -20.09 -16.29 -11.84
CA MET A 143 -19.19 -15.83 -10.77
C MET A 143 -19.96 -15.28 -9.57
N MET A 144 -21.00 -14.47 -9.80
CA MET A 144 -21.83 -13.94 -8.71
C MET A 144 -22.61 -15.04 -7.97
N ARG A 145 -23.13 -16.06 -8.68
CA ARG A 145 -23.79 -17.21 -8.03
C ARG A 145 -22.85 -17.95 -7.10
N LEU A 146 -21.60 -18.18 -7.54
CA LEU A 146 -20.57 -18.81 -6.72
C LEU A 146 -20.19 -17.92 -5.52
N LYS A 147 -19.96 -16.64 -5.76
CA LYS A 147 -19.65 -15.66 -4.71
C LYS A 147 -20.74 -15.58 -3.63
N LEU A 148 -22.00 -15.55 -4.05
CA LEU A 148 -23.13 -15.59 -3.12
C LEU A 148 -23.18 -16.89 -2.29
N LYS A 149 -22.62 -17.99 -2.81
CA LYS A 149 -22.51 -19.22 -2.02
C LYS A 149 -21.53 -19.06 -0.85
N PHE A 150 -20.37 -18.43 -1.09
CA PHE A 150 -19.41 -18.09 -0.04
C PHE A 150 -19.96 -17.03 0.92
N ALA A 151 -20.74 -16.06 0.43
CA ALA A 151 -21.37 -15.01 1.23
C ALA A 151 -22.67 -15.44 1.94
N PHE A 152 -22.92 -16.75 2.12
CA PHE A 152 -24.12 -17.29 2.77
C PHE A 152 -25.44 -16.74 2.19
N GLY A 153 -25.49 -16.57 0.90
CA GLY A 153 -26.66 -16.16 0.11
C GLY A 153 -26.78 -14.68 -0.19
N ARG A 154 -26.07 -13.80 0.52
CA ARG A 154 -26.10 -12.36 0.23
C ARG A 154 -24.81 -11.64 0.66
N ILE A 155 -24.41 -10.65 -0.10
CA ILE A 155 -23.40 -9.69 0.30
C ILE A 155 -24.04 -8.70 1.29
N LYS A 156 -23.39 -8.50 2.43
CA LYS A 156 -23.88 -7.66 3.51
C LYS A 156 -22.96 -6.44 3.68
N PRO A 157 -23.51 -5.25 3.99
CA PRO A 157 -22.69 -4.11 4.36
C PRO A 157 -21.91 -4.41 5.65
N THR A 158 -20.74 -3.78 5.81
CA THR A 158 -19.86 -4.00 6.97
C THR A 158 -20.54 -3.62 8.28
N SER A 159 -21.45 -2.64 8.26
CA SER A 159 -22.27 -2.24 9.41
C SER A 159 -23.18 -3.34 9.97
N ASP A 160 -23.49 -4.39 9.19
CA ASP A 160 -24.26 -5.53 9.70
C ASP A 160 -23.51 -6.34 10.76
N PHE A 161 -22.16 -6.30 10.75
CA PHE A 161 -21.31 -7.14 11.61
C PHE A 161 -20.17 -6.41 12.33
N ILE A 162 -20.01 -5.10 12.15
CA ILE A 162 -19.02 -4.25 12.87
C ILE A 162 -19.74 -3.01 13.37
N ASP A 163 -19.55 -2.69 14.65
CA ASP A 163 -19.93 -1.40 15.22
C ASP A 163 -18.74 -0.43 15.16
N THR A 164 -19.00 0.86 15.10
CA THR A 164 -17.96 1.90 15.03
C THR A 164 -18.10 2.91 16.15
N CYS A 165 -16.96 3.49 16.57
CA CYS A 165 -16.92 4.60 17.51
C CYS A 165 -15.90 5.63 17.04
N VAL A 166 -16.36 6.82 16.68
CA VAL A 166 -15.47 7.94 16.34
C VAL A 166 -14.89 8.52 17.61
N VAL A 167 -13.56 8.66 17.64
CA VAL A 167 -12.82 9.25 18.76
C VAL A 167 -12.23 10.59 18.37
N GLY A 168 -12.40 11.58 19.23
CA GLY A 168 -11.84 12.92 19.12
C GLY A 168 -11.11 13.34 20.40
N ASN A 169 -10.93 14.65 20.59
CA ASN A 169 -10.28 15.20 21.77
C ASN A 169 -11.18 15.16 23.03
N GLU A 170 -12.48 14.96 22.84
CA GLU A 170 -13.42 14.80 23.96
C GLU A 170 -13.51 13.33 24.37
N LYS A 171 -13.89 13.09 25.63
CA LYS A 171 -14.09 11.73 26.15
C LYS A 171 -15.34 11.11 25.59
N VAL A 172 -15.21 10.00 24.87
CA VAL A 172 -16.32 9.20 24.34
C VAL A 172 -16.44 7.89 25.11
N LYS A 173 -17.66 7.47 25.41
CA LYS A 173 -17.95 6.18 26.07
C LYS A 173 -17.82 5.05 25.04
N ILE A 174 -16.92 4.08 25.27
CA ILE A 174 -16.68 2.92 24.40
C ILE A 174 -17.22 1.59 24.97
N ALA A 175 -17.36 1.52 26.28
CA ALA A 175 -17.98 0.41 27.00
C ALA A 175 -18.53 0.90 28.35
N ASP A 176 -19.13 0.00 29.14
CA ASP A 176 -19.63 0.37 30.46
C ASP A 176 -18.50 0.82 31.40
N GLY A 177 -18.57 2.09 31.82
CA GLY A 177 -17.55 2.71 32.66
C GLY A 177 -16.21 3.03 31.99
N VAL A 178 -16.05 2.71 30.69
CA VAL A 178 -14.81 2.96 29.96
C VAL A 178 -14.98 4.10 28.97
N TYR A 179 -14.11 5.08 29.07
CA TYR A 179 -14.06 6.25 28.19
C TYR A 179 -12.71 6.33 27.49
N LEU A 180 -12.73 6.84 26.27
CA LEU A 180 -11.55 7.06 25.43
C LEU A 180 -11.53 8.51 24.94
N CYS A 181 -10.35 9.13 24.92
CA CYS A 181 -10.13 10.40 24.22
C CYS A 181 -8.81 10.38 23.49
N ARG A 182 -8.70 11.15 22.42
CA ARG A 182 -7.49 11.41 21.66
C ARG A 182 -6.76 12.60 22.29
N LEU A 183 -5.56 12.42 22.78
CA LEU A 183 -4.76 13.49 23.35
C LEU A 183 -3.99 14.29 22.28
N ARG A 184 -3.49 13.59 21.28
CA ARG A 184 -2.80 14.11 20.08
C ARG A 184 -2.71 13.00 19.05
N GLN A 185 -2.17 13.29 17.88
CA GLN A 185 -2.02 12.29 16.80
C GLN A 185 -1.40 10.99 17.33
N ASN A 186 -2.10 9.88 17.10
CA ASN A 186 -1.77 8.52 17.53
C ASN A 186 -1.61 8.32 19.05
N VAL A 187 -2.02 9.27 19.89
CA VAL A 187 -1.93 9.15 21.35
C VAL A 187 -3.31 9.27 21.97
N PHE A 188 -3.70 8.23 22.71
CA PHE A 188 -5.04 8.07 23.26
C PHE A 188 -4.98 7.77 24.75
N GLU A 189 -5.97 8.22 25.51
CA GLU A 189 -6.17 7.91 26.92
C GLU A 189 -7.43 7.10 27.14
N PHE A 190 -7.28 5.88 27.62
CA PHE A 190 -8.38 5.09 28.17
C PHE A 190 -8.55 5.43 29.63
N SER A 191 -9.78 5.66 30.08
CA SER A 191 -10.11 5.93 31.49
C SER A 191 -11.28 5.09 31.96
N HIS A 192 -11.14 4.53 33.17
CA HIS A 192 -12.11 3.72 33.88
C HIS A 192 -12.10 4.10 35.36
N GLU A 193 -13.06 3.70 36.18
CA GLU A 193 -13.07 3.97 37.61
C GLU A 193 -11.80 3.47 38.33
N SER A 194 -11.19 2.42 37.82
CA SER A 194 -9.96 1.81 38.36
C SER A 194 -8.66 2.56 37.97
N GLY A 195 -8.72 3.58 37.11
CA GLY A 195 -7.55 4.35 36.66
C GLY A 195 -7.59 4.74 35.19
N SER A 196 -6.45 5.24 34.69
CA SER A 196 -6.28 5.54 33.25
C SER A 196 -4.98 5.00 32.71
N VAL A 197 -4.94 4.70 31.39
CA VAL A 197 -3.74 4.30 30.68
C VAL A 197 -3.63 5.07 29.36
N THR A 198 -2.42 5.49 29.03
CA THR A 198 -2.13 6.15 27.75
C THR A 198 -1.55 5.14 26.78
N VAL A 199 -2.09 5.12 25.57
CA VAL A 199 -1.64 4.34 24.42
C VAL A 199 -1.01 5.31 23.41
N ASP A 200 0.25 5.06 23.03
CA ASP A 200 0.98 5.79 21.98
C ASP A 200 1.28 4.82 20.85
N LEU A 201 0.67 5.03 19.67
CA LEU A 201 0.83 4.20 18.49
C LEU A 201 1.90 4.73 17.53
N ASN A 202 2.60 5.81 17.90
CA ASN A 202 3.65 6.36 17.05
C ASN A 202 4.88 5.45 17.04
N LEU A 203 5.40 5.18 15.85
CA LEU A 203 6.71 4.59 15.66
C LEU A 203 7.78 5.71 15.64
N SER A 204 8.93 5.45 16.26
CA SER A 204 10.07 6.33 16.12
C SER A 204 10.58 6.33 14.66
N PRO A 205 11.16 7.43 14.18
CA PRO A 205 11.73 7.47 12.81
C PRO A 205 12.71 6.34 12.58
N GLY A 206 12.55 5.63 11.44
CA GLY A 206 13.39 4.51 11.06
C GLY A 206 13.14 3.19 11.80
N ILE A 207 12.12 3.13 12.66
CA ILE A 207 11.65 1.89 13.27
C ILE A 207 10.45 1.36 12.49
N ASN A 208 10.54 0.12 12.01
CA ASN A 208 9.47 -0.58 11.33
C ASN A 208 8.68 -1.47 12.30
N TYR A 209 7.51 -1.95 11.87
CA TYR A 209 6.77 -2.97 12.59
C TYR A 209 7.58 -4.27 12.65
N GLU A 210 7.47 -5.00 13.76
CA GLU A 210 8.25 -6.22 13.98
C GLU A 210 7.63 -7.38 13.21
N CYS A 211 8.49 -8.18 12.56
CA CYS A 211 8.05 -9.44 11.98
C CYS A 211 7.76 -10.46 13.10
N PRO A 212 6.61 -11.13 13.11
CA PRO A 212 6.25 -12.06 14.19
C PRO A 212 7.03 -13.36 14.18
N TYR A 213 7.72 -13.72 13.10
CA TYR A 213 8.48 -14.96 12.97
C TYR A 213 9.94 -14.68 12.61
N PRO A 214 10.88 -15.52 13.10
CA PRO A 214 12.27 -15.39 12.72
C PRO A 214 12.49 -15.91 11.30
N LEU A 215 13.14 -15.11 10.47
CA LEU A 215 13.62 -15.51 9.16
C LEU A 215 15.13 -15.75 9.21
N GLY A 216 15.58 -16.90 8.80
CA GLY A 216 17.00 -17.18 8.64
C GLY A 216 17.50 -16.56 7.33
N PHE A 217 18.72 -16.04 7.34
CA PHE A 217 19.34 -15.49 6.13
C PHE A 217 19.62 -16.60 5.11
N ARG A 218 19.33 -16.30 3.83
CA ARG A 218 19.57 -17.19 2.71
C ARG A 218 20.47 -16.49 1.68
N LYS A 219 21.28 -17.28 1.00
CA LYS A 219 22.05 -16.79 -0.14
C LYS A 219 21.13 -16.64 -1.32
N PHE A 220 21.23 -15.49 -1.97
CA PHE A 220 20.52 -15.28 -3.21
C PHE A 220 21.26 -15.95 -4.36
N GLU A 221 20.58 -16.84 -5.06
CA GLU A 221 21.06 -17.49 -6.28
C GLU A 221 20.01 -17.26 -7.37
N SER A 222 20.44 -16.76 -8.52
CA SER A 222 19.56 -16.53 -9.67
C SER A 222 19.88 -17.56 -10.76
N GLU A 223 18.91 -18.37 -11.08
CA GLU A 223 18.97 -19.36 -12.16
C GLU A 223 18.28 -18.83 -13.42
N PHE A 224 18.50 -19.53 -14.57
CA PHE A 224 17.84 -19.12 -15.81
C PHE A 224 16.31 -19.18 -15.70
N PHE A 225 15.78 -20.27 -15.13
CA PHE A 225 14.39 -20.38 -14.68
C PHE A 225 14.37 -21.15 -13.37
N GLY A 226 14.10 -20.45 -12.30
CA GLY A 226 14.02 -21.00 -10.94
C GLY A 226 12.85 -20.44 -10.16
N VAL A 227 12.50 -21.14 -9.08
CA VAL A 227 11.44 -20.75 -8.14
C VAL A 227 12.00 -20.77 -6.73
N ILE A 228 12.10 -19.59 -6.12
CA ILE A 228 12.47 -19.42 -4.71
C ILE A 228 11.18 -19.43 -3.89
N HIS A 229 11.12 -20.29 -2.89
CA HIS A 229 9.95 -20.37 -2.01
C HIS A 229 10.08 -19.35 -0.87
N SER A 230 9.36 -18.24 -0.99
CA SER A 230 9.39 -17.11 -0.05
C SER A 230 8.39 -17.23 1.10
N GLY A 231 7.47 -18.20 1.03
CA GLY A 231 6.52 -18.49 2.09
C GLY A 231 5.68 -19.74 1.80
N GLU A 232 5.20 -20.41 2.85
CA GLU A 232 4.35 -21.60 2.77
C GLU A 232 3.24 -21.62 3.83
N GLY A 233 3.25 -20.65 4.79
CA GLY A 233 2.23 -20.52 5.83
C GLY A 233 0.90 -19.98 5.30
N ASP A 234 -0.14 -20.13 6.07
CA ASP A 234 -1.40 -19.39 5.90
C ASP A 234 -1.34 -18.05 6.64
N GLY A 235 -2.39 -17.25 6.58
CA GLY A 235 -2.50 -15.98 7.28
C GLY A 235 -2.42 -16.08 8.82
N TRP A 236 -2.51 -17.28 9.38
CA TRP A 236 -2.53 -17.56 10.83
C TRP A 236 -1.25 -18.19 11.36
N ASP A 237 -0.36 -18.69 10.50
CA ASP A 237 0.89 -19.34 10.94
C ASP A 237 1.83 -18.31 11.57
N ILE A 238 2.09 -18.50 12.87
CA ILE A 238 2.95 -17.61 13.68
C ILE A 238 4.46 -17.85 13.47
N ASN A 239 4.84 -18.86 12.68
CA ASN A 239 6.23 -19.28 12.53
C ASN A 239 6.79 -19.08 11.13
N ARG A 240 5.92 -18.82 10.14
CA ARG A 240 6.31 -18.79 8.72
C ARG A 240 5.63 -17.66 7.97
N PRO A 241 6.30 -17.11 6.91
CA PRO A 241 5.67 -16.23 5.96
C PRO A 241 4.49 -16.88 5.26
N THR A 242 3.52 -16.08 4.86
CA THR A 242 2.36 -16.51 4.06
C THR A 242 2.79 -17.02 2.70
N MET A 243 1.96 -17.88 2.10
CA MET A 243 2.25 -18.54 0.84
C MET A 243 2.61 -17.54 -0.26
N SER A 244 3.82 -17.62 -0.75
CA SER A 244 4.36 -16.79 -1.82
C SER A 244 5.54 -17.49 -2.50
N SER A 245 5.93 -16.99 -3.67
CA SER A 245 7.11 -17.49 -4.39
C SER A 245 7.77 -16.35 -5.18
N ILE A 246 9.05 -16.51 -5.50
CA ILE A 246 9.78 -15.58 -6.35
C ILE A 246 10.29 -16.38 -7.56
N ILE A 247 9.96 -15.92 -8.76
CA ILE A 247 10.47 -16.50 -10.00
C ILE A 247 11.73 -15.76 -10.42
N THR A 248 12.80 -16.51 -10.68
CA THR A 248 13.95 -16.00 -11.42
C THR A 248 13.82 -16.44 -12.87
N TYR A 249 13.90 -15.52 -13.81
CA TYR A 249 13.86 -15.82 -15.22
C TYR A 249 14.77 -14.90 -16.03
N GLN A 250 15.79 -15.46 -16.68
CA GLN A 250 16.77 -14.70 -17.48
C GLN A 250 17.40 -13.49 -16.75
N GLY A 251 17.62 -13.64 -15.44
CA GLY A 251 18.18 -12.59 -14.57
C GLY A 251 17.15 -11.57 -14.06
N LYS A 252 15.87 -11.73 -14.37
CA LYS A 252 14.75 -10.95 -13.83
C LYS A 252 14.13 -11.64 -12.62
N LEU A 253 13.52 -10.83 -11.75
CA LEU A 253 12.86 -11.28 -10.53
C LEU A 253 11.39 -10.89 -10.55
N TYR A 254 10.52 -11.89 -10.44
CA TYR A 254 9.09 -11.69 -10.35
C TYR A 254 8.54 -12.26 -9.05
N LEU A 255 7.85 -11.45 -8.26
CA LEU A 255 7.12 -11.94 -7.09
C LEU A 255 5.82 -12.62 -7.53
N ILE A 256 5.39 -13.64 -6.81
CA ILE A 256 4.01 -14.11 -6.80
C ILE A 256 3.46 -13.75 -5.44
N ASP A 257 2.56 -12.78 -5.42
CA ASP A 257 2.00 -12.13 -4.25
C ASP A 257 2.96 -11.27 -3.42
N ALA A 258 2.38 -10.38 -2.62
CA ALA A 258 3.05 -9.48 -1.71
C ALA A 258 2.35 -9.56 -0.33
N GLY A 259 2.62 -10.63 0.40
CA GLY A 259 2.08 -10.83 1.73
C GLY A 259 2.71 -9.96 2.81
N PRO A 260 2.26 -10.10 4.07
CA PRO A 260 2.79 -9.37 5.22
C PRO A 260 4.30 -9.53 5.37
N ASN A 261 4.95 -8.52 5.94
CA ASN A 261 6.40 -8.53 6.23
C ASN A 261 7.29 -8.76 4.99
N LEU A 262 6.86 -8.30 3.82
CA LEU A 262 7.61 -8.48 2.56
C LEU A 262 9.04 -7.93 2.66
N VAL A 263 9.26 -6.79 3.34
CA VAL A 263 10.62 -6.23 3.55
C VAL A 263 11.52 -7.23 4.27
N ASN A 264 11.01 -7.86 5.33
CA ASN A 264 11.77 -8.85 6.12
C ASN A 264 12.07 -10.09 5.29
N THR A 265 11.09 -10.58 4.53
CA THR A 265 11.24 -11.70 3.60
C THR A 265 12.31 -11.44 2.56
N MET A 266 12.25 -10.30 1.87
CA MET A 266 13.22 -9.92 0.85
C MET A 266 14.62 -9.70 1.45
N SER A 267 14.70 -9.05 2.62
CA SER A 267 15.96 -8.84 3.32
C SER A 267 16.62 -10.17 3.70
N ALA A 268 15.85 -11.13 4.22
CA ALA A 268 16.36 -12.45 4.59
C ALA A 268 16.86 -13.25 3.37
N LEU A 269 16.26 -13.04 2.20
CA LEU A 269 16.67 -13.63 0.92
C LEU A 269 17.79 -12.84 0.23
N GLY A 270 18.23 -11.71 0.77
CA GLY A 270 19.24 -10.86 0.15
C GLY A 270 18.79 -10.17 -1.13
N ILE A 271 17.48 -9.90 -1.27
CA ILE A 271 16.88 -9.26 -2.46
C ILE A 271 16.50 -7.81 -2.09
N GLY A 272 16.94 -6.84 -2.89
CA GLY A 272 16.49 -5.46 -2.79
C GLY A 272 15.17 -5.24 -3.53
N ILE A 273 14.34 -4.28 -3.06
CA ILE A 273 13.06 -3.94 -3.71
C ILE A 273 13.27 -3.56 -5.18
N ASP A 274 14.35 -2.85 -5.49
CA ASP A 274 14.67 -2.38 -6.84
C ASP A 274 15.13 -3.49 -7.79
N GLN A 275 15.45 -4.67 -7.27
CA GLN A 275 15.73 -5.86 -8.06
C GLN A 275 14.45 -6.55 -8.56
N VAL A 276 13.28 -6.20 -8.00
CA VAL A 276 11.99 -6.77 -8.42
C VAL A 276 11.55 -6.15 -9.74
N ASP A 277 11.45 -6.97 -10.77
CA ASP A 277 10.97 -6.54 -12.09
C ASP A 277 9.45 -6.45 -12.17
N GLY A 278 8.74 -7.37 -11.52
CA GLY A 278 7.29 -7.39 -11.52
C GLY A 278 6.69 -8.25 -10.43
N ILE A 279 5.37 -8.14 -10.30
CA ILE A 279 4.55 -8.98 -9.43
C ILE A 279 3.42 -9.63 -10.22
N PHE A 280 3.21 -10.92 -10.02
CA PHE A 280 2.02 -11.66 -10.38
C PHE A 280 1.13 -11.73 -9.14
N HIS A 281 -0.03 -11.10 -9.18
CA HIS A 281 -0.93 -11.03 -8.03
C HIS A 281 -2.08 -12.00 -8.18
N THR A 282 -2.23 -12.90 -7.22
CA THR A 282 -3.24 -13.96 -7.29
C THR A 282 -4.61 -13.45 -6.87
N HIS A 283 -4.71 -12.73 -5.76
CA HIS A 283 -5.97 -12.17 -5.23
C HIS A 283 -5.74 -11.15 -4.11
N ALA A 284 -6.83 -10.60 -3.57
CA ALA A 284 -6.80 -9.42 -2.70
C ALA A 284 -6.84 -9.70 -1.19
N HIS A 285 -6.74 -10.94 -0.69
CA HIS A 285 -6.66 -11.17 0.76
C HIS A 285 -5.35 -10.65 1.36
N ASP A 286 -5.35 -10.25 2.62
CA ASP A 286 -4.22 -9.60 3.28
C ASP A 286 -2.94 -10.44 3.29
N ASP A 287 -3.04 -11.72 3.43
CA ASP A 287 -1.89 -12.63 3.42
C ASP A 287 -1.21 -12.73 2.04
N HIS A 288 -1.83 -12.21 0.97
CA HIS A 288 -1.28 -12.07 -0.37
C HIS A 288 -1.07 -10.61 -0.81
N PHE A 289 -1.70 -9.65 -0.10
CA PHE A 289 -1.79 -8.24 -0.48
C PHE A 289 -1.04 -7.28 0.45
N ALA A 290 -0.95 -7.55 1.76
CA ALA A 290 -0.55 -6.57 2.77
C ALA A 290 0.83 -5.92 2.54
N GLY A 291 1.73 -6.58 1.83
CA GLY A 291 3.05 -6.06 1.45
C GLY A 291 3.08 -5.24 0.15
N LEU A 292 1.95 -5.04 -0.52
CA LEU A 292 1.93 -4.38 -1.84
C LEU A 292 2.47 -2.94 -1.79
N THR A 293 2.22 -2.22 -0.70
CA THR A 293 2.76 -0.86 -0.53
C THR A 293 4.28 -0.79 -0.45
N ILE A 294 4.94 -1.88 -0.08
CA ILE A 294 6.40 -1.93 -0.08
C ILE A 294 6.94 -1.78 -1.50
N LEU A 295 6.25 -2.33 -2.49
CA LEU A 295 6.63 -2.22 -3.89
C LEU A 295 6.44 -0.79 -4.43
N MET A 296 5.60 0.03 -3.79
CA MET A 296 5.46 1.46 -4.09
C MET A 296 6.66 2.29 -3.61
N ARG A 297 7.57 1.69 -2.83
CA ARG A 297 8.84 2.31 -2.40
C ARG A 297 9.98 2.04 -3.39
N ALA A 298 9.73 1.31 -4.45
CA ALA A 298 10.70 1.13 -5.53
C ALA A 298 10.93 2.46 -6.27
N GLY A 299 12.12 2.61 -6.83
CA GLY A 299 12.50 3.79 -7.61
C GLY A 299 11.83 3.88 -8.98
N ARG A 300 11.02 2.91 -9.33
CA ARG A 300 10.23 2.86 -10.57
C ARG A 300 8.90 2.17 -10.30
N ARG A 301 7.91 2.41 -11.14
CA ARG A 301 6.70 1.60 -11.11
C ARG A 301 7.05 0.16 -11.48
N ILE A 302 6.76 -0.76 -10.57
CA ILE A 302 6.96 -2.20 -10.78
C ILE A 302 5.88 -2.70 -11.75
N LEU A 303 6.25 -3.61 -12.64
CA LEU A 303 5.29 -4.28 -13.54
C LEU A 303 4.28 -5.09 -12.72
N TYR A 304 3.00 -4.84 -12.93
CA TYR A 304 1.92 -5.52 -12.23
C TYR A 304 1.14 -6.41 -13.18
N TYR A 305 1.19 -7.70 -12.95
CA TYR A 305 0.56 -8.72 -13.77
C TYR A 305 -0.60 -9.38 -13.03
N ALA A 306 -1.80 -9.24 -13.55
CA ALA A 306 -3.00 -9.97 -13.13
C ALA A 306 -4.01 -9.98 -14.28
N THR A 307 -5.08 -10.76 -14.14
CA THR A 307 -6.24 -10.55 -15.02
C THR A 307 -6.96 -9.24 -14.66
N PRO A 308 -7.67 -8.59 -15.58
CA PRO A 308 -8.47 -7.40 -15.29
C PRO A 308 -9.40 -7.58 -14.08
N LEU A 309 -9.90 -8.79 -13.89
CA LEU A 309 -10.80 -9.17 -12.79
C LEU A 309 -10.11 -9.05 -11.43
N VAL A 310 -8.95 -9.68 -11.28
CA VAL A 310 -8.16 -9.61 -10.02
C VAL A 310 -7.62 -8.20 -9.81
N ARG A 311 -7.11 -7.56 -10.86
CA ARG A 311 -6.61 -6.18 -10.77
C ARG A 311 -7.68 -5.21 -10.26
N ALA A 312 -8.92 -5.32 -10.75
CA ALA A 312 -10.01 -4.46 -10.29
C ALA A 312 -10.31 -4.66 -8.79
N SER A 313 -10.32 -5.90 -8.32
CA SER A 313 -10.51 -6.22 -6.90
C SER A 313 -9.38 -5.65 -6.03
N VAL A 314 -8.13 -5.84 -6.45
CA VAL A 314 -6.94 -5.34 -5.74
C VAL A 314 -6.88 -3.81 -5.74
N ALA A 315 -7.15 -3.17 -6.89
CA ALA A 315 -7.16 -1.72 -7.01
C ALA A 315 -8.20 -1.07 -6.10
N LYS A 316 -9.44 -1.61 -6.06
CA LYS A 316 -10.50 -1.15 -5.17
C LYS A 316 -10.10 -1.27 -3.68
N LYS A 317 -9.46 -2.36 -3.31
CA LYS A 317 -8.98 -2.58 -1.93
C LYS A 317 -7.86 -1.61 -1.57
N LEU A 318 -6.86 -1.43 -2.44
CA LEU A 318 -5.75 -0.49 -2.22
C LEU A 318 -6.26 0.96 -2.17
N ALA A 319 -7.13 1.34 -3.10
CA ALA A 319 -7.74 2.67 -3.13
C ALA A 319 -8.51 2.97 -1.84
N SER A 320 -9.21 1.97 -1.27
CA SER A 320 -9.91 2.11 0.02
C SER A 320 -8.95 2.40 1.18
N LEU A 321 -7.77 1.76 1.21
CA LEU A 321 -6.76 2.00 2.26
C LEU A 321 -6.09 3.37 2.15
N LEU A 322 -5.82 3.80 0.93
CA LEU A 322 -5.07 5.01 0.65
C LEU A 322 -5.97 6.25 0.52
N ASP A 323 -7.28 6.05 0.53
CA ASP A 323 -8.29 7.08 0.30
C ASP A 323 -8.05 7.87 -1.01
N VAL A 324 -7.84 7.11 -2.09
CA VAL A 324 -7.55 7.61 -3.43
C VAL A 324 -8.48 6.97 -4.46
N ASP A 325 -8.55 7.54 -5.66
CA ASP A 325 -9.32 6.96 -6.75
C ASP A 325 -8.67 5.68 -7.29
N GLU A 326 -9.48 4.74 -7.78
CA GLU A 326 -9.00 3.45 -8.31
C GLU A 326 -8.06 3.61 -9.52
N GLU A 327 -8.27 4.64 -10.35
CA GLU A 327 -7.42 4.98 -11.50
C GLU A 327 -5.98 5.28 -11.09
N GLN A 328 -5.76 5.79 -9.87
CA GLN A 328 -4.42 6.10 -9.33
C GLN A 328 -3.61 4.82 -9.05
N PHE A 329 -4.21 3.63 -9.10
CA PHE A 329 -3.46 2.38 -9.08
C PHE A 329 -2.37 2.33 -10.16
N ASN A 330 -2.67 2.85 -11.35
CA ASN A 330 -1.72 2.95 -12.47
C ASN A 330 -0.58 3.94 -12.22
N ASP A 331 -0.73 4.85 -11.26
CA ASP A 331 0.34 5.77 -10.87
C ASP A 331 1.43 5.09 -10.02
N PHE A 332 1.06 4.02 -9.32
CA PHE A 332 1.97 3.24 -8.48
C PHE A 332 2.58 2.04 -9.21
N PHE A 333 1.84 1.45 -10.17
CA PHE A 333 2.27 0.25 -10.90
C PHE A 333 2.21 0.44 -12.41
N ASP A 334 3.09 -0.24 -13.14
CA ASP A 334 2.99 -0.39 -14.59
C ASP A 334 2.15 -1.64 -14.88
N VAL A 335 0.86 -1.43 -15.11
CA VAL A 335 -0.13 -2.50 -15.22
C VAL A 335 -0.05 -3.21 -16.57
N ARG A 336 -0.03 -4.53 -16.54
CA ARG A 336 -0.01 -5.44 -17.68
C ARG A 336 -1.07 -6.52 -17.51
N ASP A 337 -2.23 -6.30 -18.06
CA ASP A 337 -3.35 -7.23 -17.98
C ASP A 337 -3.06 -8.54 -18.71
N LEU A 338 -3.34 -9.66 -18.05
CA LEU A 338 -3.22 -11.01 -18.60
C LEU A 338 -4.59 -11.53 -19.04
N VAL A 339 -4.59 -12.28 -20.12
CA VAL A 339 -5.81 -12.91 -20.67
C VAL A 339 -6.00 -14.30 -20.08
N PHE A 340 -7.17 -14.56 -19.48
CA PHE A 340 -7.55 -15.86 -18.91
C PHE A 340 -7.41 -17.02 -19.91
N ASP A 341 -6.99 -18.16 -19.40
CA ASP A 341 -6.91 -19.46 -20.13
C ASP A 341 -6.07 -19.38 -21.41
N LYS A 342 -5.17 -18.37 -21.49
CA LYS A 342 -4.26 -18.19 -22.63
C LYS A 342 -2.83 -18.03 -22.14
N TRP A 343 -1.89 -18.48 -22.96
CA TRP A 343 -0.48 -18.18 -22.75
C TRP A 343 -0.20 -16.73 -23.11
N ASN A 344 0.19 -15.96 -22.11
CA ASN A 344 0.63 -14.57 -22.24
C ASN A 344 2.16 -14.57 -22.24
N ASN A 345 2.77 -13.84 -23.15
CA ASN A 345 4.22 -13.71 -23.19
C ASN A 345 4.66 -12.55 -22.30
N VAL A 346 5.44 -12.88 -21.27
CA VAL A 346 6.06 -11.92 -20.36
C VAL A 346 7.57 -11.99 -20.59
N GLU A 347 8.04 -11.27 -21.60
CA GLU A 347 9.46 -11.19 -21.95
C GLU A 347 10.14 -12.55 -22.14
N GLY A 348 9.44 -13.48 -22.76
CA GLY A 348 9.89 -14.84 -23.04
C GLY A 348 9.43 -15.89 -22.02
N LEU A 349 9.02 -15.50 -20.83
CA LEU A 349 8.29 -16.36 -19.92
C LEU A 349 6.82 -16.41 -20.34
N GLU A 350 6.29 -17.59 -20.62
CA GLU A 350 4.87 -17.73 -20.93
C GLU A 350 4.07 -17.99 -19.65
N VAL A 351 3.01 -17.22 -19.45
CA VAL A 351 2.17 -17.25 -18.24
C VAL A 351 0.72 -17.45 -18.61
N MET A 352 0.06 -18.41 -17.98
CA MET A 352 -1.37 -18.67 -18.16
C MET A 352 -2.09 -18.51 -16.81
N PRO A 353 -2.90 -17.43 -16.63
CA PRO A 353 -3.80 -17.32 -15.49
C PRO A 353 -5.02 -18.21 -15.68
N ILE A 354 -5.38 -18.97 -14.66
CA ILE A 354 -6.55 -19.84 -14.61
C ILE A 354 -7.45 -19.34 -13.48
N PHE A 355 -8.76 -19.33 -13.69
CA PHE A 355 -9.73 -18.96 -12.66
C PHE A 355 -9.69 -19.95 -11.48
N SER A 356 -9.62 -19.40 -10.26
CA SER A 356 -9.79 -20.16 -9.02
C SER A 356 -11.11 -19.76 -8.33
N PRO A 357 -11.98 -20.72 -8.00
CA PRO A 357 -13.17 -20.47 -7.19
C PRO A 357 -12.77 -20.13 -5.75
N HIS A 358 -12.97 -18.85 -5.38
CA HIS A 358 -12.64 -18.32 -4.06
C HIS A 358 -13.59 -17.16 -3.74
N PRO A 359 -13.77 -16.73 -2.47
CA PRO A 359 -14.67 -15.62 -2.11
C PRO A 359 -14.39 -14.32 -2.86
N VAL A 360 -13.12 -14.02 -3.12
CA VAL A 360 -12.67 -12.89 -3.93
C VAL A 360 -12.10 -13.38 -5.26
N GLU A 361 -11.97 -12.50 -6.23
CA GLU A 361 -11.42 -12.79 -7.55
C GLU A 361 -10.00 -13.34 -7.43
N THR A 362 -9.76 -14.56 -7.92
CA THR A 362 -8.51 -15.28 -7.71
C THR A 362 -7.99 -15.93 -8.99
N ASN A 363 -6.68 -15.82 -9.21
CA ASN A 363 -5.94 -16.49 -10.28
C ASN A 363 -5.04 -17.60 -9.71
N ILE A 364 -5.06 -18.75 -10.37
CA ILE A 364 -3.94 -19.69 -10.38
C ILE A 364 -3.01 -19.25 -11.49
N PHE A 365 -1.70 -19.27 -11.29
CA PHE A 365 -0.73 -18.98 -12.35
C PHE A 365 0.05 -20.23 -12.76
N VAL A 366 0.10 -20.48 -14.07
CA VAL A 366 0.97 -21.50 -14.67
C VAL A 366 2.02 -20.79 -15.52
N PHE A 367 3.28 -21.05 -15.19
CA PHE A 367 4.44 -20.51 -15.88
C PHE A 367 5.11 -21.62 -16.69
N ARG A 368 5.61 -21.27 -17.87
CA ARG A 368 6.43 -22.21 -18.65
C ARG A 368 7.53 -21.51 -19.44
N ALA A 369 8.64 -22.19 -19.61
CA ALA A 369 9.72 -21.77 -20.49
C ALA A 369 10.15 -22.95 -21.37
N LEU A 370 10.44 -22.68 -22.64
CA LEU A 370 10.94 -23.69 -23.57
C LEU A 370 12.43 -23.97 -23.29
N TRP A 371 12.76 -25.24 -23.18
CA TRP A 371 14.12 -25.72 -22.99
C TRP A 371 14.41 -26.90 -23.90
N ALA A 372 15.65 -27.43 -23.86
CA ALA A 372 16.12 -28.48 -24.76
C ALA A 372 15.23 -29.73 -24.83
N GLU A 373 14.61 -30.10 -23.71
CA GLU A 373 13.78 -31.30 -23.57
C GLU A 373 12.28 -31.00 -23.60
N GLY A 374 11.86 -29.78 -24.01
CA GLY A 374 10.49 -29.33 -24.02
C GLY A 374 10.22 -28.26 -22.97
N TYR A 375 8.95 -28.00 -22.66
CA TYR A 375 8.57 -27.00 -21.69
C TYR A 375 8.86 -27.47 -20.26
N ARG A 376 9.51 -26.60 -19.49
CA ARG A 376 9.57 -26.67 -18.01
C ARG A 376 8.47 -25.82 -17.44
N THR A 377 7.71 -26.34 -16.49
CA THR A 377 6.48 -25.70 -16.00
C THR A 377 6.49 -25.55 -14.49
N TYR A 378 6.01 -24.40 -14.01
CA TYR A 378 5.67 -24.17 -12.62
C TYR A 378 4.21 -23.75 -12.50
N ALA A 379 3.46 -24.38 -11.64
CA ALA A 379 2.09 -24.00 -11.32
C ALA A 379 1.98 -23.55 -9.86
N HIS A 380 1.54 -22.33 -9.66
CA HIS A 380 1.26 -21.74 -8.35
C HIS A 380 -0.24 -21.72 -8.12
N PHE A 381 -0.70 -22.69 -7.38
CA PHE A 381 -2.07 -22.84 -6.93
C PHE A 381 -2.21 -22.07 -5.62
N ALA A 382 -2.44 -20.75 -5.74
CA ALA A 382 -2.80 -19.90 -4.62
C ALA A 382 -4.09 -20.42 -3.96
N ASP A 383 -4.86 -19.59 -3.32
CA ASP A 383 -6.07 -20.02 -2.64
C ASP A 383 -7.04 -20.71 -3.61
N ILE A 384 -7.26 -21.98 -3.36
CA ILE A 384 -8.17 -22.85 -4.10
C ILE A 384 -9.19 -23.46 -3.13
N VAL A 385 -10.34 -23.89 -3.63
CA VAL A 385 -11.32 -24.63 -2.81
C VAL A 385 -11.22 -26.11 -3.10
N SER A 386 -11.30 -26.94 -2.07
CA SER A 386 -11.25 -28.40 -2.24
C SER A 386 -12.35 -28.91 -3.18
N LEU A 387 -12.02 -29.94 -3.98
CA LEU A 387 -12.96 -30.53 -4.93
C LEU A 387 -14.20 -31.10 -4.22
N SER A 388 -14.05 -31.60 -3.01
CA SER A 388 -15.16 -32.10 -2.21
C SER A 388 -16.13 -30.97 -1.82
N THR A 389 -15.62 -29.82 -1.42
CA THR A 389 -16.41 -28.62 -1.09
C THR A 389 -17.11 -28.07 -2.34
N LEU A 390 -16.37 -27.94 -3.46
CA LEU A 390 -16.95 -27.49 -4.73
C LEU A 390 -18.05 -28.42 -5.23
N LYS A 391 -17.89 -29.73 -5.10
CA LYS A 391 -18.91 -30.74 -5.46
C LYS A 391 -20.18 -30.53 -4.65
N GLY A 392 -20.06 -30.16 -3.37
CA GLY A 392 -21.20 -29.82 -2.51
C GLY A 392 -21.90 -28.50 -2.89
N MET A 393 -21.27 -27.67 -3.73
CA MET A 393 -21.84 -26.41 -4.25
C MET A 393 -22.53 -26.58 -5.61
N VAL A 394 -22.38 -27.76 -6.27
CA VAL A 394 -22.99 -28.00 -7.58
C VAL A 394 -24.50 -28.00 -7.49
N THR A 395 -25.17 -27.29 -8.38
CA THR A 395 -26.62 -27.19 -8.48
C THR A 395 -27.10 -26.94 -9.92
N ASP A 396 -28.14 -27.65 -10.32
CA ASP A 396 -28.82 -27.45 -11.61
C ASP A 396 -29.81 -26.27 -11.57
N ARG A 397 -30.03 -25.68 -10.41
CA ARG A 397 -30.93 -24.53 -10.23
C ARG A 397 -30.18 -23.21 -10.46
N HIS A 398 -30.44 -22.58 -11.59
CA HIS A 398 -29.80 -21.31 -11.98
C HIS A 398 -30.23 -20.11 -11.09
N ASP A 399 -31.37 -20.22 -10.39
CA ASP A 399 -31.88 -19.20 -9.46
C ASP A 399 -31.23 -19.26 -8.06
N LEU A 400 -30.44 -20.29 -7.77
CA LEU A 400 -29.79 -20.47 -6.47
C LEU A 400 -28.28 -20.18 -6.55
N PRO A 401 -27.67 -19.70 -5.44
CA PRO A 401 -26.23 -19.65 -5.29
C PRO A 401 -25.59 -21.03 -5.43
N GLY A 402 -24.53 -21.13 -6.22
CA GLY A 402 -23.83 -22.40 -6.45
C GLY A 402 -23.02 -22.42 -7.74
N LEU A 403 -22.58 -23.60 -8.11
CA LEU A 403 -21.72 -23.90 -9.24
C LEU A 403 -22.41 -24.84 -10.23
N GLU A 404 -22.19 -24.66 -11.52
CA GLU A 404 -22.69 -25.60 -12.54
C GLU A 404 -21.78 -26.84 -12.66
N GLN A 405 -22.35 -27.98 -13.04
CA GLN A 405 -21.57 -29.21 -13.20
C GLN A 405 -20.44 -29.04 -14.23
N SER A 406 -20.71 -28.34 -15.33
CA SER A 406 -19.72 -28.02 -16.38
C SER A 406 -18.51 -27.23 -15.86
N ALA A 407 -18.75 -26.28 -14.97
CA ALA A 407 -17.71 -25.49 -14.32
C ALA A 407 -16.90 -26.34 -13.32
N PHE A 408 -17.57 -27.16 -12.50
CA PHE A 408 -16.89 -28.10 -11.61
C PHE A 408 -15.97 -29.06 -12.39
N ASP A 409 -16.43 -29.61 -13.53
CA ASP A 409 -15.63 -30.51 -14.36
C ASP A 409 -14.42 -29.80 -14.98
N ARG A 410 -14.58 -28.52 -15.36
CA ARG A 410 -13.48 -27.68 -15.88
C ARG A 410 -12.44 -27.40 -14.80
N ILE A 411 -12.87 -26.97 -13.60
CA ILE A 411 -12.01 -26.71 -12.45
C ILE A 411 -11.25 -27.97 -12.05
N SER A 412 -11.93 -29.11 -11.91
CA SER A 412 -11.32 -30.38 -11.54
C SER A 412 -10.23 -30.81 -12.53
N ARG A 413 -10.46 -30.64 -13.83
CA ARG A 413 -9.44 -30.93 -14.86
C ARG A 413 -8.23 -29.99 -14.75
N SER A 414 -8.45 -28.72 -14.46
CA SER A 414 -7.38 -27.74 -14.29
C SER A 414 -6.56 -28.03 -13.05
N TYR A 415 -7.20 -28.43 -11.93
CA TYR A 415 -6.52 -28.78 -10.68
C TYR A 415 -5.60 -30.00 -10.86
N LEU A 416 -6.02 -31.01 -11.59
CA LEU A 416 -5.28 -32.27 -11.78
C LEU A 416 -4.35 -32.27 -13.00
N ALA A 417 -4.23 -31.14 -13.70
CA ALA A 417 -3.28 -31.03 -14.81
C ALA A 417 -1.84 -31.19 -14.28
N PRO A 418 -0.99 -32.00 -14.93
CA PRO A 418 0.37 -32.29 -14.46
C PRO A 418 1.35 -31.18 -14.87
N TYR A 419 2.29 -30.88 -13.95
CA TYR A 419 3.34 -29.89 -14.16
C TYR A 419 4.71 -30.40 -13.67
N THR A 420 5.80 -29.75 -14.09
CA THR A 420 7.15 -30.09 -13.57
C THR A 420 7.24 -29.80 -12.08
N LEU A 421 6.73 -28.65 -11.65
CA LEU A 421 6.64 -28.24 -10.25
C LEU A 421 5.24 -27.65 -10.01
N LYS A 422 4.57 -28.06 -8.95
CA LYS A 422 3.25 -27.58 -8.55
C LYS A 422 3.26 -27.22 -7.06
N LYS A 423 2.89 -26.00 -6.70
CA LYS A 423 2.70 -25.55 -5.32
C LYS A 423 1.21 -25.34 -5.06
N ILE A 424 0.68 -25.95 -4.03
CA ILE A 424 -0.76 -26.14 -3.80
C ILE A 424 -1.13 -25.62 -2.41
N ASP A 425 -2.22 -24.87 -2.32
CA ASP A 425 -2.94 -24.54 -1.09
C ASP A 425 -3.62 -25.80 -0.51
N ILE A 426 -3.35 -26.09 0.76
CA ILE A 426 -3.98 -27.17 1.54
C ILE A 426 -4.53 -26.67 2.88
N GLY A 427 -4.91 -25.41 2.98
CA GLY A 427 -5.43 -24.78 4.21
C GLY A 427 -6.74 -25.37 4.75
N GLY A 428 -7.50 -26.05 3.90
CA GLY A 428 -8.74 -26.75 4.27
C GLY A 428 -9.94 -25.83 4.51
N GLY A 429 -10.98 -26.34 5.14
CA GLY A 429 -12.19 -25.59 5.43
C GLY A 429 -13.06 -25.34 4.19
N LEU A 430 -13.77 -24.21 4.20
CA LEU A 430 -14.73 -23.86 3.14
C LEU A 430 -14.09 -23.15 1.94
N ILE A 431 -12.94 -22.56 2.12
CA ILE A 431 -12.33 -21.63 1.13
C ILE A 431 -10.91 -22.04 0.72
N HIS A 432 -10.38 -23.15 1.24
CA HIS A 432 -9.05 -23.64 0.92
C HIS A 432 -9.07 -25.09 0.42
N GLY A 433 -7.95 -25.51 -0.21
CA GLY A 433 -7.76 -26.83 -0.78
C GLY A 433 -7.56 -27.94 0.24
N ASP A 434 -7.57 -29.18 -0.23
CA ASP A 434 -7.26 -30.38 0.55
C ASP A 434 -6.21 -31.20 -0.22
N ALA A 435 -5.14 -31.60 0.43
CA ALA A 435 -4.09 -32.45 -0.16
C ALA A 435 -4.65 -33.73 -0.79
N LYS A 436 -5.72 -34.29 -0.23
CA LYS A 436 -6.38 -35.52 -0.72
C LYS A 436 -6.88 -35.41 -2.15
N ASP A 437 -7.23 -34.20 -2.60
CA ASP A 437 -7.67 -33.97 -3.98
C ASP A 437 -6.56 -34.28 -5.01
N PHE A 438 -5.29 -34.30 -4.58
CA PHE A 438 -4.10 -34.43 -5.44
C PHE A 438 -3.39 -35.80 -5.33
N VAL A 439 -3.98 -36.79 -4.68
CA VAL A 439 -3.41 -38.15 -4.58
C VAL A 439 -3.11 -38.75 -5.95
N GLU A 440 -3.94 -38.51 -6.95
CA GLU A 440 -3.79 -39.00 -8.32
C GLU A 440 -3.06 -38.04 -9.26
N ASP A 441 -2.56 -36.92 -8.75
CA ASP A 441 -1.84 -35.90 -9.54
C ASP A 441 -0.51 -36.52 -10.10
N LYS A 442 -0.21 -36.23 -11.36
CA LYS A 442 0.97 -36.72 -12.08
C LYS A 442 2.09 -35.71 -12.23
N SER A 443 2.04 -34.61 -11.52
CA SER A 443 3.13 -33.61 -11.48
C SER A 443 4.43 -34.25 -10.99
N SER A 444 5.57 -33.79 -11.54
CA SER A 444 6.86 -34.39 -11.16
C SER A 444 7.25 -34.10 -9.72
N ARG A 445 6.84 -32.91 -9.21
CA ARG A 445 7.01 -32.52 -7.82
C ARG A 445 5.81 -31.69 -7.35
N ILE A 446 5.27 -32.04 -6.18
CA ILE A 446 4.17 -31.34 -5.53
C ILE A 446 4.66 -30.75 -4.22
N LEU A 447 4.41 -29.45 -4.02
CA LEU A 447 4.66 -28.72 -2.80
C LEU A 447 3.33 -28.35 -2.16
N LEU A 448 3.18 -28.69 -0.89
CA LEU A 448 1.99 -28.42 -0.10
C LEU A 448 2.24 -27.21 0.78
N ALA A 449 1.40 -26.19 0.65
CA ALA A 449 1.56 -24.90 1.29
C ALA A 449 0.23 -24.35 1.81
N HIS A 450 0.21 -23.09 2.25
CA HIS A 450 -0.95 -22.35 2.76
C HIS A 450 -1.61 -23.06 3.96
N ARG A 451 -0.80 -23.43 4.95
CA ARG A 451 -1.28 -24.05 6.19
C ARG A 451 -0.45 -23.66 7.39
N ALA A 452 -1.05 -23.73 8.58
CA ALA A 452 -0.32 -23.66 9.84
C ALA A 452 0.19 -25.05 10.25
N GLY A 453 1.40 -25.11 10.82
CA GLY A 453 1.95 -26.35 11.38
C GLY A 453 2.59 -27.27 10.35
N GLU A 454 3.00 -28.47 10.80
CA GLU A 454 3.71 -29.48 10.02
C GLU A 454 2.76 -30.33 9.19
N LEU A 455 3.27 -30.88 8.08
CA LEU A 455 2.53 -31.85 7.25
C LEU A 455 2.30 -33.16 8.03
N THR A 456 1.09 -33.70 7.91
CA THR A 456 0.77 -35.05 8.44
C THR A 456 1.48 -36.16 7.64
N PRO A 457 1.57 -37.38 8.17
CA PRO A 457 2.13 -38.50 7.41
C PRO A 457 1.43 -38.73 6.06
N GLU A 458 0.10 -38.60 6.03
CA GLU A 458 -0.72 -38.81 4.84
C GLU A 458 -0.45 -37.71 3.78
N GLU A 459 -0.28 -36.44 4.22
CA GLU A 459 0.08 -35.33 3.32
C GLU A 459 1.48 -35.51 2.76
N LYS A 460 2.44 -36.04 3.55
CA LYS A 460 3.81 -36.34 3.11
C LYS A 460 3.89 -37.44 2.04
N GLU A 461 2.88 -38.29 1.92
CA GLU A 461 2.77 -39.27 0.82
C GLU A 461 2.34 -38.62 -0.50
N ILE A 462 1.71 -37.43 -0.44
CA ILE A 462 1.22 -36.70 -1.62
C ILE A 462 2.26 -35.68 -2.09
N GLY A 463 2.87 -34.95 -1.17
CA GLY A 463 3.80 -33.89 -1.50
C GLY A 463 4.75 -33.54 -0.35
N SER A 464 5.55 -32.51 -0.54
CA SER A 464 6.48 -32.00 0.47
C SER A 464 6.23 -30.53 0.75
N ASN A 465 6.67 -30.03 1.90
CA ASN A 465 6.78 -28.59 2.13
C ASN A 465 7.97 -28.02 1.34
N ALA A 466 7.96 -26.68 1.17
CA ALA A 466 9.05 -25.92 0.59
C ALA A 466 9.61 -24.97 1.64
N ALA A 467 10.71 -25.32 2.29
CA ALA A 467 11.31 -24.49 3.31
C ALA A 467 11.66 -23.09 2.78
N PHE A 468 11.48 -22.07 3.63
CA PHE A 468 11.79 -20.68 3.30
C PHE A 468 13.18 -20.52 2.66
N GLY A 469 13.23 -19.85 1.52
CA GLY A 469 14.45 -19.57 0.75
C GLY A 469 15.04 -20.74 -0.01
N THR A 470 14.36 -21.90 -0.09
CA THR A 470 14.79 -22.98 -0.98
C THR A 470 14.50 -22.63 -2.44
N LEU A 471 15.40 -23.04 -3.33
CA LEU A 471 15.33 -22.81 -4.76
C LEU A 471 15.06 -24.14 -5.50
N ASP A 472 14.00 -24.19 -6.27
CA ASP A 472 13.75 -25.22 -7.27
C ASP A 472 14.22 -24.74 -8.64
N VAL A 473 15.23 -25.40 -9.19
CA VAL A 473 15.80 -25.09 -10.50
C VAL A 473 15.04 -25.84 -11.58
N LEU A 474 14.35 -25.11 -12.45
CA LEU A 474 13.64 -25.67 -13.61
C LEU A 474 14.51 -25.65 -14.85
N VAL A 475 15.36 -24.62 -15.00
CA VAL A 475 16.40 -24.50 -16.02
C VAL A 475 17.62 -23.85 -15.40
N GLU A 476 18.74 -24.55 -15.44
CA GLU A 476 20.02 -24.08 -14.89
C GLU A 476 20.53 -22.83 -15.62
N GLY A 477 21.05 -21.87 -14.83
CA GLY A 477 21.70 -20.67 -15.31
C GLY A 477 23.19 -20.88 -15.53
N GLN A 478 23.75 -20.16 -16.50
CA GLN A 478 25.19 -20.09 -16.64
C GLN A 478 25.77 -18.93 -15.82
N THR A 479 26.98 -19.14 -15.27
CA THR A 479 27.58 -18.40 -14.11
C THR A 479 27.90 -16.91 -14.27
N GLU A 480 27.51 -16.22 -15.33
CA GLU A 480 27.87 -14.80 -15.55
C GLU A 480 26.80 -13.77 -15.09
N GLY A 481 25.74 -14.20 -14.43
CA GLY A 481 24.61 -13.33 -14.04
C GLY A 481 25.04 -12.13 -13.21
N MET A 482 25.84 -12.32 -12.15
CA MET A 482 26.32 -11.24 -11.28
C MET A 482 27.24 -10.24 -12.01
N ARG A 483 28.04 -10.66 -12.98
CA ARG A 483 28.87 -9.74 -13.75
C ARG A 483 28.06 -8.87 -14.71
N ARG A 484 27.01 -9.43 -15.32
CA ARG A 484 26.08 -8.65 -16.13
C ARG A 484 25.33 -7.61 -15.28
N GLN A 485 24.92 -7.99 -14.08
CA GLN A 485 24.28 -7.09 -13.13
C GLN A 485 25.25 -5.99 -12.66
N ALA A 486 26.51 -6.34 -12.34
CA ALA A 486 27.55 -5.38 -12.02
C ALA A 486 27.79 -4.37 -13.16
N PHE A 487 27.77 -4.85 -14.40
CA PHE A 487 27.90 -4.01 -15.59
C PHE A 487 26.75 -3.00 -15.66
N ALA A 488 25.51 -3.44 -15.54
CA ALA A 488 24.34 -2.57 -15.60
C ALA A 488 24.36 -1.52 -14.47
N TYR A 489 24.66 -1.92 -13.24
CA TYR A 489 24.74 -0.99 -12.11
C TYR A 489 25.88 0.03 -12.26
N LEU A 490 27.04 -0.35 -12.78
CA LEU A 490 28.12 0.59 -13.02
C LEU A 490 27.79 1.57 -14.15
N GLU A 491 27.14 1.10 -15.22
CA GLU A 491 26.66 1.96 -16.30
C GLU A 491 25.66 3.01 -15.80
N GLU A 492 24.75 2.60 -14.93
CA GLU A 492 23.77 3.51 -14.29
C GLU A 492 24.41 4.51 -13.33
N ASN A 493 25.38 4.06 -12.51
CA ASN A 493 26.05 4.93 -11.53
C ASN A 493 27.05 5.89 -12.17
N LEU A 494 27.63 5.51 -13.32
CA LEU A 494 28.70 6.25 -14.01
C LEU A 494 28.30 6.59 -15.45
N PRO A 495 27.18 7.27 -15.69
CA PRO A 495 26.74 7.57 -17.05
C PRO A 495 27.78 8.42 -17.80
N GLY A 496 28.05 7.99 -19.03
CA GLY A 496 29.09 8.58 -19.87
C GLY A 496 30.51 7.98 -19.72
N ILE A 497 30.67 6.98 -18.84
CA ILE A 497 31.90 6.20 -18.78
C ILE A 497 32.14 5.45 -20.10
N SER A 498 33.38 5.29 -20.53
CA SER A 498 33.70 4.51 -21.72
C SER A 498 33.40 3.02 -21.49
N LEU A 499 32.90 2.33 -22.52
CA LEU A 499 32.62 0.88 -22.46
C LEU A 499 33.89 0.08 -22.08
N HIS A 500 35.06 0.54 -22.50
CA HIS A 500 36.34 -0.09 -22.17
C HIS A 500 36.65 0.01 -20.68
N ASP A 501 36.44 1.18 -20.08
CA ASP A 501 36.65 1.39 -18.64
C ASP A 501 35.64 0.64 -17.80
N LEU A 502 34.38 0.60 -18.26
CA LEU A 502 33.32 -0.16 -17.62
C LEU A 502 33.68 -1.67 -17.56
N ARG A 503 34.14 -2.25 -18.68
CA ARG A 503 34.62 -3.63 -18.73
C ARG A 503 35.81 -3.87 -17.81
N THR A 504 36.72 -2.88 -17.70
CA THR A 504 37.84 -2.95 -16.77
C THR A 504 37.38 -3.01 -15.32
N LEU A 505 36.38 -2.19 -14.92
CA LEU A 505 35.81 -2.24 -13.57
C LEU A 505 35.11 -3.57 -13.28
N VAL A 506 34.31 -4.06 -14.22
CA VAL A 506 33.54 -5.32 -14.03
C VAL A 506 34.48 -6.54 -13.90
N ASN A 507 35.70 -6.47 -14.45
CA ASN A 507 36.67 -7.59 -14.39
C ASN A 507 37.37 -7.69 -13.03
N HIS A 508 36.77 -7.22 -11.95
CA HIS A 508 37.32 -7.31 -10.60
C HIS A 508 36.62 -8.40 -9.77
N PRO A 509 37.20 -8.78 -8.61
CA PRO A 509 36.66 -9.85 -7.80
C PRO A 509 35.26 -9.49 -7.23
N ILE A 510 34.37 -10.47 -7.31
CA ILE A 510 33.12 -10.47 -6.56
C ILE A 510 33.34 -11.32 -5.32
N THR A 511 32.98 -10.79 -4.15
CA THR A 511 33.13 -11.49 -2.87
C THR A 511 31.84 -11.42 -2.06
N GLU A 512 31.63 -12.44 -1.25
CA GLU A 512 30.51 -12.52 -0.34
C GLU A 512 30.90 -11.99 1.05
N ILE A 513 30.01 -11.25 1.69
CA ILE A 513 30.10 -10.78 3.06
C ILE A 513 28.96 -11.41 3.86
N SER A 514 29.30 -12.06 4.98
CA SER A 514 28.32 -12.73 5.82
C SER A 514 27.48 -11.75 6.65
N PRO A 515 26.20 -12.08 6.96
CA PRO A 515 25.34 -11.29 7.82
C PRO A 515 26.01 -10.94 9.15
N GLY A 516 25.79 -9.73 9.63
CA GLY A 516 26.36 -9.21 10.89
C GLY A 516 27.78 -8.70 10.78
N SER A 517 28.50 -8.94 9.67
CA SER A 517 29.88 -8.50 9.49
C SER A 517 29.99 -6.99 9.36
N LEU A 518 30.86 -6.40 10.18
CA LEU A 518 31.32 -5.01 10.00
C LEU A 518 32.50 -5.03 9.03
N PHE A 519 32.37 -4.37 7.90
CA PHE A 519 33.43 -4.40 6.87
C PHE A 519 34.06 -3.04 6.60
N LEU A 520 33.52 -1.97 7.18
CA LEU A 520 34.11 -0.62 7.20
C LEU A 520 33.55 0.12 8.43
N LYS A 521 34.44 0.76 9.20
CA LYS A 521 34.03 1.54 10.39
C LYS A 521 34.20 3.04 10.18
N GLU A 522 33.42 3.82 10.93
CA GLU A 522 33.63 5.28 11.01
C GLU A 522 35.08 5.59 11.39
N GLY A 523 35.71 6.52 10.66
CA GLY A 523 37.11 6.91 10.83
C GLY A 523 38.14 6.07 10.06
N GLU A 524 37.77 4.93 9.50
CA GLU A 524 38.66 4.12 8.65
C GLU A 524 38.79 4.70 7.23
N MET A 525 39.96 4.57 6.64
CA MET A 525 40.20 4.96 5.26
C MET A 525 39.69 3.87 4.32
N TYR A 526 39.06 4.28 3.22
CA TYR A 526 38.60 3.37 2.19
C TYR A 526 39.80 2.74 1.46
N GLN A 527 39.86 1.45 1.44
CA GLN A 527 40.88 0.68 0.68
C GLN A 527 40.34 0.31 -0.72
N GLU A 528 39.04 0.13 -0.82
CA GLU A 528 38.32 -0.28 -2.03
C GLU A 528 36.98 0.43 -2.09
N ILE A 529 36.43 0.52 -3.30
CA ILE A 529 35.03 0.87 -3.50
C ILE A 529 34.25 -0.42 -3.65
N LEU A 530 33.11 -0.49 -2.99
CA LEU A 530 32.27 -1.66 -3.02
C LEU A 530 30.97 -1.36 -3.76
N LEU A 531 30.68 -2.08 -4.84
CA LEU A 531 29.37 -2.07 -5.48
C LEU A 531 28.57 -3.27 -4.95
N ILE A 532 27.44 -2.99 -4.33
CA ILE A 532 26.53 -4.03 -3.84
C ILE A 532 25.82 -4.66 -5.05
N LEU A 533 25.91 -5.98 -5.20
CA LEU A 533 25.22 -6.73 -6.27
C LEU A 533 23.97 -7.43 -5.77
N SER A 534 23.98 -7.90 -4.51
CA SER A 534 22.83 -8.47 -3.82
C SER A 534 22.99 -8.29 -2.31
N GLY A 535 21.89 -8.36 -1.58
CA GLY A 535 21.88 -8.23 -0.13
C GLY A 535 21.70 -6.81 0.37
N TRP A 536 21.71 -6.68 1.69
CA TRP A 536 21.42 -5.44 2.41
C TRP A 536 22.57 -5.04 3.31
N VAL A 537 22.89 -3.74 3.32
CA VAL A 537 23.94 -3.13 4.13
C VAL A 537 23.38 -1.98 4.94
N GLU A 538 23.59 -2.02 6.24
CA GLU A 538 23.28 -0.92 7.16
C GLU A 538 24.43 0.10 7.13
N LYS A 539 24.11 1.35 6.85
CA LYS A 539 24.97 2.51 6.97
C LYS A 539 24.61 3.25 8.27
N ILE A 540 25.49 3.20 9.26
CA ILE A 540 25.21 3.59 10.64
C ILE A 540 26.13 4.75 11.06
N ARG A 541 25.55 5.76 11.73
CA ARG A 541 26.28 6.77 12.49
C ARG A 541 25.55 7.02 13.80
N ALA A 542 26.02 6.36 14.85
CA ALA A 542 25.32 6.27 16.13
C ALA A 542 25.14 7.64 16.83
N ARG A 543 26.14 8.53 16.74
CA ARG A 543 26.08 9.85 17.39
C ARG A 543 24.96 10.76 16.87
N ASP A 544 24.62 10.62 15.59
CA ASP A 544 23.58 11.43 14.92
C ASP A 544 22.29 10.64 14.71
N LYS A 545 22.23 9.42 15.26
CA LYS A 545 21.12 8.46 15.07
C LYS A 545 20.79 8.21 13.58
N VAL A 546 21.79 8.30 12.70
CA VAL A 546 21.63 7.99 11.27
C VAL A 546 21.66 6.48 11.10
N PHE A 547 20.63 5.97 10.50
CA PHE A 547 20.49 4.57 10.11
C PHE A 547 19.85 4.51 8.72
N VAL A 548 20.60 4.01 7.75
CA VAL A 548 20.16 3.93 6.35
C VAL A 548 20.48 2.54 5.82
N SER A 549 19.52 1.88 5.19
CA SER A 549 19.71 0.60 4.50
C SER A 549 20.10 0.82 3.04
N LEU A 550 21.16 0.17 2.59
CA LEU A 550 21.62 0.15 1.21
C LEU A 550 21.40 -1.25 0.63
N SER A 551 21.00 -1.31 -0.63
CA SER A 551 20.79 -2.57 -1.36
C SER A 551 21.56 -2.59 -2.69
N ALA A 552 21.28 -3.57 -3.51
CA ALA A 552 21.89 -3.76 -4.81
C ALA A 552 21.91 -2.46 -5.66
N GLY A 553 23.01 -2.23 -6.36
CA GLY A 553 23.27 -1.02 -7.13
C GLY A 553 23.97 0.11 -6.37
N ALA A 554 24.01 0.06 -5.02
CA ALA A 554 24.65 1.10 -4.23
C ALA A 554 26.18 0.98 -4.25
N LEU A 555 26.87 2.13 -4.39
CA LEU A 555 28.33 2.26 -4.27
C LEU A 555 28.70 2.74 -2.86
N ILE A 556 29.65 2.08 -2.23
CA ILE A 556 30.22 2.47 -0.95
C ILE A 556 31.64 2.97 -1.17
N GLY A 557 31.94 4.20 -0.74
CA GLY A 557 33.27 4.80 -0.82
C GLY A 557 33.55 5.68 -2.03
N ASP A 558 32.64 5.72 -3.00
CA ASP A 558 32.77 6.37 -4.30
C ASP A 558 33.22 7.85 -4.23
N THR A 559 32.64 8.62 -3.31
CA THR A 559 32.95 10.05 -3.15
C THR A 559 34.06 10.35 -2.14
N ALA A 560 34.08 9.59 -1.03
CA ALA A 560 35.11 9.80 0.01
C ALA A 560 36.53 9.58 -0.49
N ILE A 561 36.72 8.65 -1.44
CA ILE A 561 37.99 8.37 -2.07
C ILE A 561 38.52 9.55 -2.93
N LEU A 562 37.61 10.22 -3.63
CA LEU A 562 37.95 11.38 -4.44
C LEU A 562 38.49 12.56 -3.61
N ASP A 563 38.07 12.63 -2.35
CA ASP A 563 38.50 13.66 -1.39
C ASP A 563 39.59 13.14 -0.41
N ASN A 564 40.06 11.90 -0.58
CA ASN A 564 40.98 11.21 0.33
C ASN A 564 40.49 11.28 1.80
N ALA A 565 39.19 11.09 2.02
CA ALA A 565 38.56 11.23 3.32
C ALA A 565 38.30 9.86 3.96
N ALA A 566 38.37 9.83 5.30
CA ALA A 566 37.94 8.67 6.06
C ALA A 566 36.42 8.50 6.03
N SER A 567 35.95 7.27 6.27
CA SER A 567 34.53 6.96 6.34
C SER A 567 33.84 7.75 7.46
N LYS A 568 32.74 8.39 7.12
CA LYS A 568 31.87 9.08 8.09
C LYS A 568 30.84 8.15 8.74
N HIS A 569 30.81 6.89 8.33
CA HIS A 569 29.81 5.90 8.75
C HIS A 569 30.43 4.54 8.95
N THR A 570 29.80 3.73 9.80
CA THR A 570 30.05 2.30 9.91
C THR A 570 29.13 1.55 8.96
N TYR A 571 29.65 0.52 8.29
CA TYR A 571 28.89 -0.32 7.37
C TYR A 571 28.86 -1.76 7.87
N ARG A 572 27.64 -2.32 7.98
CA ARG A 572 27.37 -3.66 8.47
C ARG A 572 26.48 -4.41 7.48
N ALA A 573 26.83 -5.65 7.16
CA ALA A 573 25.97 -6.51 6.38
C ALA A 573 24.79 -6.98 7.23
N SER A 574 23.54 -6.74 6.79
CA SER A 574 22.32 -7.22 7.46
C SER A 574 21.75 -8.49 6.83
N SER A 575 22.26 -8.90 5.66
CA SER A 575 22.01 -10.20 5.03
C SER A 575 23.32 -10.75 4.45
N PHE A 576 23.29 -11.85 3.69
CA PHE A 576 24.42 -12.17 2.80
C PHE A 576 24.51 -11.10 1.72
N VAL A 577 25.71 -10.54 1.52
CA VAL A 577 25.94 -9.45 0.57
C VAL A 577 27.01 -9.85 -0.43
N ASN A 578 26.68 -9.84 -1.71
CA ASN A 578 27.67 -9.96 -2.78
C ASN A 578 28.11 -8.56 -3.22
N VAL A 579 29.43 -8.32 -3.23
CA VAL A 579 30.02 -7.05 -3.63
C VAL A 579 31.07 -7.24 -4.70
N LEU A 580 31.06 -6.36 -5.71
CA LEU A 580 32.19 -6.15 -6.59
C LEU A 580 33.17 -5.20 -5.91
N ARG A 581 34.46 -5.62 -5.79
CA ARG A 581 35.52 -4.85 -5.13
C ARG A 581 36.35 -4.11 -6.16
N LEU A 582 36.34 -2.80 -6.11
CA LEU A 582 37.07 -1.93 -7.04
C LEU A 582 38.25 -1.25 -6.32
N PRO A 583 39.49 -1.45 -6.77
CA PRO A 583 40.62 -0.76 -6.18
C PRO A 583 40.47 0.77 -6.28
N THR A 584 40.72 1.46 -5.18
CA THR A 584 40.60 2.92 -5.09
C THR A 584 41.33 3.70 -6.17
N LEU A 585 42.61 3.33 -6.40
CA LEU A 585 43.45 4.04 -7.39
C LEU A 585 42.94 3.84 -8.83
N LEU A 586 42.48 2.64 -9.15
CA LEU A 586 41.92 2.37 -10.46
C LEU A 586 40.64 3.15 -10.70
N TYR A 587 39.70 3.11 -9.71
CA TYR A 587 38.46 3.82 -9.80
C TYR A 587 38.70 5.35 -9.95
N ALA A 588 39.54 5.92 -9.09
CA ALA A 588 39.85 7.35 -9.14
C ALA A 588 40.41 7.77 -10.49
N GLU A 589 41.35 6.96 -11.07
CA GLU A 589 41.93 7.26 -12.38
C GLU A 589 40.89 7.15 -13.51
N ILE A 590 39.98 6.15 -13.45
CA ILE A 590 38.91 6.01 -14.43
C ILE A 590 37.97 7.20 -14.36
N ILE A 591 37.56 7.63 -13.15
CA ILE A 591 36.70 8.80 -12.94
C ILE A 591 37.38 10.06 -13.50
N ARG A 592 38.66 10.26 -13.20
CA ARG A 592 39.42 11.40 -13.68
C ARG A 592 39.51 11.42 -15.21
N ARG A 593 39.85 10.27 -15.81
CA ARG A 593 40.04 10.11 -17.27
C ARG A 593 38.73 10.34 -18.05
N ASN A 594 37.59 9.95 -17.49
CA ASN A 594 36.27 10.15 -18.09
C ASN A 594 35.65 11.52 -17.74
N GLY A 595 36.35 12.38 -16.98
CA GLY A 595 35.84 13.70 -16.61
C GLY A 595 34.65 13.70 -15.67
N LEU A 596 34.44 12.64 -14.88
CA LEU A 596 33.24 12.44 -14.02
C LEU A 596 33.39 13.08 -12.63
N LEU A 597 34.53 13.62 -12.25
CA LEU A 597 34.84 14.07 -10.90
C LEU A 597 33.87 15.16 -10.39
N ASP A 598 33.65 16.23 -11.16
CA ASP A 598 32.78 17.33 -10.75
C ASP A 598 31.31 16.91 -10.70
N ARG A 599 30.93 15.96 -11.55
CA ARG A 599 29.61 15.37 -11.56
C ARG A 599 29.35 14.56 -10.29
N LEU A 600 30.27 13.70 -9.91
CA LEU A 600 30.16 12.89 -8.68
C LEU A 600 30.15 13.75 -7.41
N ARG A 601 30.93 14.84 -7.36
CA ARG A 601 30.90 15.79 -6.25
C ARG A 601 29.56 16.51 -6.13
N ARG A 602 29.03 17.02 -7.23
CA ARG A 602 27.68 17.65 -7.23
C ARG A 602 26.61 16.65 -6.83
N PHE A 603 26.72 15.42 -7.32
CA PHE A 603 25.82 14.34 -6.94
C PHE A 603 25.85 14.06 -5.43
N ALA A 604 27.04 13.95 -4.85
CA ALA A 604 27.21 13.69 -3.41
C ALA A 604 26.64 14.82 -2.54
N ASP A 605 26.90 16.06 -2.90
CA ASP A 605 26.42 17.24 -2.18
C ASP A 605 24.89 17.35 -2.24
N MET A 606 24.33 17.18 -3.45
CA MET A 606 22.89 17.23 -3.64
C MET A 606 22.18 16.04 -2.96
N ARG A 607 22.74 14.83 -3.07
CA ARG A 607 22.22 13.65 -2.37
C ARG A 607 22.25 13.85 -0.86
N ALA A 608 23.33 14.41 -0.31
CA ALA A 608 23.41 14.68 1.12
C ALA A 608 22.34 15.66 1.58
N PHE A 609 22.03 16.67 0.79
CA PHE A 609 20.94 17.60 1.09
C PHE A 609 19.56 16.93 0.94
N LEU A 610 19.27 16.33 -0.22
CA LEU A 610 17.93 15.74 -0.48
C LEU A 610 17.58 14.68 0.54
N SER A 611 18.51 13.83 0.97
CA SER A 611 18.25 12.80 1.99
C SER A 611 17.91 13.36 3.39
N THR A 612 18.06 14.65 3.64
CA THR A 612 17.61 15.31 4.87
C THR A 612 16.19 15.86 4.78
N THR A 613 15.60 15.85 3.58
CA THR A 613 14.26 16.37 3.32
C THR A 613 13.22 15.27 3.50
N ASP A 614 12.01 15.60 3.92
CA ASP A 614 10.95 14.63 4.12
C ASP A 614 10.57 13.88 2.83
N LEU A 615 10.53 14.61 1.71
CA LEU A 615 10.19 14.07 0.39
C LEU A 615 11.16 12.95 -0.07
N PHE A 616 12.46 13.06 0.26
CA PHE A 616 13.52 12.13 -0.15
C PHE A 616 14.14 11.36 1.05
N SER A 617 13.48 11.33 2.19
CA SER A 617 13.93 10.60 3.39
C SER A 617 13.98 9.08 3.19
N GLU A 618 13.23 8.55 2.22
CA GLU A 618 13.29 7.16 1.83
C GLU A 618 14.53 6.86 0.98
N ASN A 619 15.04 5.63 1.05
CA ASN A 619 16.18 5.19 0.26
C ASN A 619 15.77 4.98 -1.20
N LEU A 620 15.89 6.02 -2.00
CA LEU A 620 15.74 5.88 -3.44
C LEU A 620 16.98 5.20 -4.05
N PRO A 621 16.81 4.35 -5.08
CA PRO A 621 17.91 3.80 -5.86
C PRO A 621 18.82 4.90 -6.37
N VAL A 622 20.12 4.62 -6.36
CA VAL A 622 21.13 5.60 -6.80
C VAL A 622 20.87 6.09 -8.23
N ALA A 623 20.44 5.19 -9.11
CA ALA A 623 20.10 5.52 -10.50
C ALA A 623 18.90 6.48 -10.62
N VAL A 624 17.88 6.31 -9.79
CA VAL A 624 16.68 7.19 -9.76
C VAL A 624 17.06 8.55 -9.22
N LEU A 625 17.72 8.56 -8.06
CA LEU A 625 18.20 9.79 -7.44
C LEU A 625 19.18 10.52 -8.35
N GLY A 626 20.01 9.77 -9.11
CA GLY A 626 20.92 10.31 -10.11
C GLY A 626 20.21 11.10 -11.20
N ARG A 627 19.17 10.54 -11.79
CA ARG A 627 18.35 11.25 -12.80
C ARG A 627 17.68 12.50 -12.24
N ILE A 628 17.16 12.42 -11.01
CA ILE A 628 16.56 13.57 -10.32
C ILE A 628 17.58 14.67 -10.11
N ILE A 629 18.76 14.35 -9.60
CA ILE A 629 19.85 15.30 -9.34
C ILE A 629 20.37 15.93 -10.62
N GLU A 630 20.49 15.18 -11.70
CA GLU A 630 20.91 15.70 -13.01
C GLU A 630 19.94 16.71 -13.59
N GLY A 631 18.64 16.50 -13.38
CA GLY A 631 17.60 17.45 -13.76
C GLY A 631 17.44 18.64 -12.81
N ALA A 632 18.00 18.54 -11.61
CA ALA A 632 17.84 19.56 -10.58
C ALA A 632 18.63 20.84 -10.88
N LYS A 633 18.02 22.00 -10.58
CA LYS A 633 18.62 23.34 -10.75
C LYS A 633 18.46 24.16 -9.48
N GLU A 634 19.44 24.97 -9.14
CA GLU A 634 19.31 25.94 -8.05
C GLU A 634 18.66 27.25 -8.54
N ARG A 635 17.73 27.75 -7.75
CA ARG A 635 17.08 29.05 -7.96
C ARG A 635 17.19 29.89 -6.68
N ASN A 636 17.60 31.14 -6.83
CA ASN A 636 17.73 32.09 -5.74
C ASN A 636 16.60 33.12 -5.80
N PHE A 637 15.95 33.38 -4.70
CA PHE A 637 14.93 34.39 -4.48
C PHE A 637 15.45 35.38 -3.43
N LYS A 638 15.21 36.68 -3.67
CA LYS A 638 15.53 37.71 -2.70
C LYS A 638 14.43 37.83 -1.65
N ALA A 639 14.79 38.29 -0.45
CA ALA A 639 13.80 38.61 0.58
C ALA A 639 12.73 39.56 0.05
N GLY A 640 11.45 39.20 0.25
CA GLY A 640 10.30 39.96 -0.28
C GLY A 640 9.90 39.62 -1.71
N GLU A 641 10.66 38.81 -2.46
CA GLU A 641 10.33 38.43 -3.84
C GLU A 641 9.12 37.46 -3.85
N ALA A 642 8.12 37.79 -4.67
CA ALA A 642 6.97 36.91 -4.91
C ALA A 642 7.38 35.74 -5.81
N ILE A 643 6.95 34.54 -5.47
CA ILE A 643 7.23 33.29 -6.21
C ILE A 643 6.00 33.01 -7.06
N ILE A 644 6.09 33.20 -8.38
CA ILE A 644 4.95 33.14 -9.29
C ILE A 644 5.32 32.53 -10.65
N GLY A 645 4.30 32.12 -11.40
CA GLY A 645 4.40 31.69 -12.79
C GLY A 645 5.31 30.47 -12.98
N LYS A 646 6.35 30.57 -13.82
CA LYS A 646 7.22 29.43 -14.16
C LYS A 646 7.92 28.78 -12.96
N ASP A 647 8.12 29.52 -11.88
CA ASP A 647 8.78 28.99 -10.68
C ASP A 647 7.84 28.07 -9.87
N LEU A 648 6.53 28.08 -10.15
CA LEU A 648 5.55 27.15 -9.61
C LEU A 648 5.30 25.91 -10.49
N LYS A 649 5.75 25.94 -11.77
CA LYS A 649 5.65 24.82 -12.70
C LYS A 649 6.73 23.75 -12.51
N VAL A 650 7.50 23.85 -11.46
CA VAL A 650 8.53 22.89 -11.02
C VAL A 650 8.42 22.69 -9.52
N MET A 651 8.78 21.51 -9.06
CA MET A 651 8.91 21.26 -7.62
C MET A 651 10.07 22.05 -7.06
N ASN A 652 9.84 22.81 -6.01
CA ASN A 652 10.86 23.60 -5.32
C ASN A 652 11.10 23.04 -3.92
N ILE A 653 12.33 22.68 -3.59
CA ILE A 653 12.72 22.23 -2.25
C ILE A 653 13.64 23.28 -1.65
N ILE A 654 13.31 23.79 -0.47
CA ILE A 654 14.05 24.87 0.17
C ILE A 654 15.38 24.33 0.70
N ARG A 655 16.49 24.81 0.09
CA ARG A 655 17.85 24.46 0.53
C ARG A 655 18.37 25.40 1.61
N SER A 656 18.00 26.68 1.52
CA SER A 656 18.30 27.69 2.54
C SER A 656 17.26 28.81 2.49
N GLY A 657 17.07 29.50 3.60
CA GLY A 657 16.10 30.60 3.68
C GLY A 657 14.74 30.15 4.25
N GLN A 658 13.68 30.88 3.85
CA GLN A 658 12.32 30.62 4.33
C GLN A 658 11.30 31.24 3.36
N VAL A 659 10.17 30.57 3.12
CA VAL A 659 9.08 31.01 2.24
C VAL A 659 7.78 31.11 3.04
N GLU A 660 7.11 32.28 2.99
CA GLU A 660 5.79 32.49 3.56
C GLU A 660 4.70 31.96 2.63
N ARG A 661 3.69 31.31 3.21
CA ARG A 661 2.43 30.95 2.54
C ARG A 661 1.30 31.82 3.04
N THR A 662 0.54 32.40 2.10
CA THR A 662 -0.68 33.13 2.40
C THR A 662 -1.82 32.64 1.54
N ALA A 663 -3.05 32.59 2.10
CA ALA A 663 -4.28 32.30 1.37
C ALA A 663 -5.35 33.31 1.74
N GLY A 664 -6.09 33.83 0.75
CA GLY A 664 -7.11 34.88 0.98
C GLY A 664 -6.55 36.12 1.70
N GLY A 665 -5.27 36.45 1.53
CA GLY A 665 -4.60 37.57 2.20
C GLY A 665 -4.22 37.33 3.66
N LYS A 666 -4.47 36.13 4.23
CA LYS A 666 -4.07 35.75 5.58
C LYS A 666 -2.80 34.93 5.56
N PHE A 667 -1.90 35.19 6.51
CA PHE A 667 -0.73 34.35 6.75
C PHE A 667 -1.18 32.98 7.27
N LEU A 668 -0.70 31.91 6.65
CA LEU A 668 -0.94 30.52 7.09
C LEU A 668 0.23 30.00 7.90
N ASP A 669 1.39 29.91 7.26
CA ASP A 669 2.61 29.42 7.86
C ASP A 669 3.84 29.83 7.05
N ALA A 670 5.01 29.36 7.49
CA ALA A 670 6.27 29.54 6.80
C ALA A 670 6.96 28.20 6.56
N LEU A 671 7.29 27.94 5.29
CA LEU A 671 8.07 26.80 4.84
C LEU A 671 9.55 27.03 5.17
N ASN A 672 10.19 25.99 5.71
CA ASN A 672 11.56 26.01 6.18
C ASN A 672 12.48 25.16 5.29
N ILE A 673 13.75 25.04 5.66
CA ILE A 673 14.71 24.18 4.97
C ILE A 673 14.21 22.74 4.98
N GLY A 674 14.18 22.12 3.81
CA GLY A 674 13.70 20.76 3.58
C GLY A 674 12.23 20.70 3.14
N ASP A 675 11.42 21.73 3.41
CA ASP A 675 10.06 21.80 2.91
C ASP A 675 10.02 22.06 1.40
N PHE A 676 8.89 21.75 0.77
CA PHE A 676 8.70 21.90 -0.67
C PHE A 676 7.40 22.64 -1.01
N PHE A 677 7.35 23.18 -2.22
CA PHE A 677 6.19 23.85 -2.81
C PHE A 677 6.19 23.74 -4.35
N GLY A 678 5.04 24.05 -4.96
CA GLY A 678 4.84 23.98 -6.41
C GLY A 678 4.33 22.63 -6.89
N GLU A 679 4.01 21.73 -5.98
CA GLU A 679 3.47 20.40 -6.29
C GLU A 679 2.11 20.47 -6.99
N GLU A 680 1.31 21.48 -6.71
CA GLU A 680 -0.01 21.65 -7.30
C GLU A 680 0.09 21.76 -8.84
N ASP A 681 0.90 22.66 -9.33
CA ASP A 681 1.07 22.90 -10.79
C ASP A 681 2.05 21.88 -11.39
N ALA A 682 3.20 21.64 -10.73
CA ALA A 682 4.26 20.81 -11.29
C ALA A 682 3.93 19.31 -11.34
N PHE A 683 3.12 18.83 -10.40
CA PHE A 683 2.91 17.39 -10.19
C PHE A 683 1.45 16.97 -10.33
N LEU A 684 0.54 17.70 -9.68
CA LEU A 684 -0.89 17.39 -9.67
C LEU A 684 -1.65 17.98 -10.85
N ASN A 685 -1.03 18.90 -11.60
CA ASN A 685 -1.65 19.70 -12.66
C ASN A 685 -2.86 20.52 -12.15
N LEU A 686 -2.77 21.03 -10.92
CA LEU A 686 -3.78 21.85 -10.26
C LEU A 686 -3.27 23.28 -10.11
N PRO A 687 -4.13 24.30 -10.18
CA PRO A 687 -3.73 25.66 -9.84
C PRO A 687 -3.25 25.75 -8.39
N GLY A 688 -2.21 26.57 -8.15
CA GLY A 688 -1.67 26.74 -6.79
C GLY A 688 -2.71 27.22 -5.77
N LEU A 689 -2.65 26.68 -4.56
CA LEU A 689 -3.55 26.99 -3.43
C LEU A 689 -3.16 28.28 -2.70
N TYR A 690 -1.91 28.72 -2.84
CA TYR A 690 -1.29 29.73 -2.01
C TYR A 690 -0.61 30.83 -2.83
N TYR A 691 -0.51 32.02 -2.22
CA TYR A 691 0.50 32.98 -2.61
C TYR A 691 1.76 32.74 -1.81
N LEU A 692 2.88 32.66 -2.51
CA LEU A 692 4.20 32.35 -1.96
C LEU A 692 5.13 33.55 -2.08
N ARG A 693 5.88 33.86 -1.01
CA ARG A 693 6.85 34.94 -0.98
C ARG A 693 8.10 34.50 -0.17
N ALA A 694 9.27 34.79 -0.68
CA ALA A 694 10.50 34.57 0.07
C ALA A 694 10.55 35.53 1.27
N PHE A 695 10.53 35.01 2.50
CA PHE A 695 10.63 35.81 3.72
C PHE A 695 12.08 36.29 3.97
N LYS A 696 13.03 35.45 3.60
CA LYS A 696 14.48 35.72 3.63
C LYS A 696 15.07 35.43 2.25
N ASP A 697 16.34 35.83 2.03
CA ASP A 697 17.08 35.31 0.87
C ASP A 697 17.02 33.79 0.87
N THR A 698 16.41 33.22 -0.16
CA THR A 698 16.05 31.80 -0.22
C THR A 698 16.65 31.15 -1.45
N THR A 699 17.29 30.01 -1.25
CA THR A 699 17.76 29.13 -2.35
C THR A 699 16.88 27.89 -2.37
N THR A 700 16.31 27.56 -3.54
CA THR A 700 15.56 26.32 -3.75
C THR A 700 16.29 25.42 -4.75
N VAL A 701 16.10 24.12 -4.60
CA VAL A 701 16.40 23.12 -5.61
C VAL A 701 15.12 22.88 -6.41
N GLN A 702 15.16 23.21 -7.69
CA GLN A 702 14.04 23.03 -8.62
C GLN A 702 14.18 21.70 -9.34
N ILE A 703 13.14 20.88 -9.33
CA ILE A 703 13.06 19.57 -9.95
C ILE A 703 11.81 19.53 -10.83
N ASP A 704 11.97 19.07 -12.07
CA ASP A 704 10.85 18.85 -12.97
C ASP A 704 9.91 17.79 -12.41
N GLY A 705 8.62 18.09 -12.36
CA GLY A 705 7.60 17.17 -11.87
C GLY A 705 7.59 15.83 -12.62
N ASP A 706 7.88 15.83 -13.91
CA ASP A 706 7.90 14.61 -14.71
C ASP A 706 9.00 13.61 -14.29
N LEU A 707 10.09 14.08 -13.69
CA LEU A 707 11.11 13.21 -13.11
C LEU A 707 10.63 12.51 -11.84
N LEU A 708 9.64 13.07 -11.16
CA LEU A 708 9.11 12.59 -9.88
C LEU A 708 7.86 11.71 -10.06
N LYS A 709 7.06 11.95 -11.11
CA LYS A 709 5.78 11.25 -11.38
C LYS A 709 5.93 9.73 -11.48
N ASN A 710 7.08 9.24 -11.91
CA ASN A 710 7.36 7.82 -12.06
C ASN A 710 8.03 7.18 -10.83
N VAL A 711 8.10 7.91 -9.71
CA VAL A 711 8.64 7.42 -8.43
C VAL A 711 7.50 7.29 -7.43
N PRO A 712 6.91 6.12 -7.25
CA PRO A 712 5.67 5.93 -6.52
C PRO A 712 5.67 6.47 -5.10
N ILE A 713 6.73 6.26 -4.32
CA ILE A 713 6.81 6.77 -2.94
C ILE A 713 6.84 8.30 -2.87
N ILE A 714 7.50 8.98 -3.83
CA ILE A 714 7.49 10.44 -3.88
C ILE A 714 6.07 10.93 -4.20
N ARG A 715 5.41 10.27 -5.15
CA ARG A 715 4.02 10.57 -5.48
C ARG A 715 3.11 10.47 -4.25
N TRP A 716 3.23 9.38 -3.50
CA TRP A 716 2.49 9.20 -2.26
C TRP A 716 2.70 10.35 -1.27
N LYS A 717 3.97 10.69 -0.98
CA LYS A 717 4.30 11.78 -0.05
C LYS A 717 3.77 13.15 -0.52
N ILE A 718 3.80 13.41 -1.82
CA ILE A 718 3.23 14.62 -2.39
C ILE A 718 1.71 14.65 -2.19
N LEU A 719 1.00 13.56 -2.47
CA LEU A 719 -0.45 13.46 -2.28
C LEU A 719 -0.83 13.64 -0.82
N GLU A 720 -0.14 12.97 0.10
CA GLU A 720 -0.36 13.11 1.54
C GLU A 720 -0.13 14.56 2.00
N SER A 721 0.99 15.18 1.60
CA SER A 721 1.28 16.59 1.91
C SER A 721 0.21 17.52 1.36
N TYR A 722 -0.26 17.28 0.15
CA TYR A 722 -1.30 18.08 -0.48
C TYR A 722 -2.64 17.99 0.29
N GLN A 723 -3.06 16.79 0.68
CA GLN A 723 -4.27 16.59 1.49
C GLN A 723 -4.21 17.37 2.81
N HIS A 724 -3.07 17.31 3.53
CA HIS A 724 -2.86 18.10 4.75
C HIS A 724 -2.92 19.61 4.49
N LYS A 725 -2.37 20.09 3.37
CA LYS A 725 -2.41 21.50 2.98
C LYS A 725 -3.83 21.96 2.68
N VAL A 726 -4.60 21.15 1.94
CA VAL A 726 -6.02 21.42 1.65
C VAL A 726 -6.81 21.55 2.95
N ALA A 727 -6.68 20.57 3.85
CA ALA A 727 -7.34 20.61 5.15
C ALA A 727 -7.00 21.90 5.94
N SER A 728 -5.75 22.34 5.92
CA SER A 728 -5.31 23.56 6.62
C SER A 728 -5.93 24.86 6.06
N VAL A 729 -6.15 24.91 4.75
CA VAL A 729 -6.81 26.05 4.09
C VAL A 729 -8.28 26.13 4.44
N VAL A 730 -8.94 24.99 4.46
CA VAL A 730 -10.38 24.86 4.74
C VAL A 730 -10.71 25.18 6.20
N HIS A 731 -9.85 24.76 7.13
CA HIS A 731 -10.06 24.92 8.59
C HIS A 731 -9.43 26.20 9.18
N SER A 732 -8.89 27.11 8.36
CA SER A 732 -8.27 28.36 8.83
C SER A 732 -9.24 29.40 9.43
N GLY A 733 -10.50 29.08 9.63
CA GLY A 733 -11.52 29.87 10.32
C GLY A 733 -11.76 29.42 11.75
N GLU A 734 -11.73 30.33 12.72
CA GLU A 734 -12.05 30.07 14.15
C GLU A 734 -13.49 29.61 14.43
N ALA A 735 -14.29 29.28 13.43
CA ALA A 735 -15.69 28.89 13.59
C ALA A 735 -15.91 27.45 13.14
N ASN A 736 -16.73 26.73 13.87
CA ASN A 736 -17.22 25.37 13.65
C ASN A 736 -17.94 25.16 12.30
N GLY A 737 -17.27 25.37 11.15
CA GLY A 737 -17.87 25.22 9.82
C GLY A 737 -16.93 25.58 8.68
N PHE A 738 -17.38 25.25 7.45
CA PHE A 738 -16.63 25.58 6.22
C PHE A 738 -16.70 27.09 5.93
N VAL A 739 -15.56 27.68 5.61
CA VAL A 739 -15.48 29.11 5.27
C VAL A 739 -15.04 29.25 3.83
N TRP A 740 -15.85 29.94 3.01
CA TRP A 740 -15.46 30.28 1.66
C TRP A 740 -14.25 31.23 1.65
N SER A 741 -13.26 30.94 0.82
CA SER A 741 -12.15 31.85 0.57
C SER A 741 -11.78 31.81 -0.92
N ASP A 742 -11.10 32.85 -1.40
CA ASP A 742 -10.65 32.90 -2.82
C ASP A 742 -9.68 31.75 -3.16
N SER A 743 -9.11 31.09 -2.18
CA SER A 743 -8.27 29.90 -2.40
C SER A 743 -9.08 28.65 -2.80
N VAL A 744 -10.38 28.64 -2.59
CA VAL A 744 -11.29 27.55 -3.04
C VAL A 744 -12.00 27.92 -4.34
N ALA A 745 -11.86 29.15 -4.83
CA ALA A 745 -12.49 29.62 -6.06
C ALA A 745 -11.91 28.93 -7.30
N ILE A 746 -12.79 28.63 -8.25
CA ILE A 746 -12.41 28.15 -9.59
C ILE A 746 -12.33 29.31 -10.60
N ASN A 747 -12.63 30.54 -10.14
CA ASN A 747 -12.67 31.78 -10.92
C ASN A 747 -13.67 31.71 -12.10
N VAL A 748 -14.78 31.05 -11.90
CA VAL A 748 -15.99 31.13 -12.72
C VAL A 748 -17.09 31.58 -11.80
N ALA A 749 -17.49 32.86 -11.91
CA ALA A 749 -18.30 33.58 -10.92
C ALA A 749 -19.63 32.85 -10.60
N GLU A 750 -20.27 32.26 -11.60
CA GLU A 750 -21.50 31.48 -11.43
C GLU A 750 -21.26 30.29 -10.50
N PHE A 751 -20.24 29.47 -10.77
CA PHE A 751 -19.97 28.25 -10.00
C PHE A 751 -19.32 28.54 -8.65
N ASP A 752 -18.51 29.58 -8.53
CA ASP A 752 -18.04 30.07 -7.23
C ASP A 752 -19.23 30.47 -6.33
N GLY A 753 -20.30 30.99 -6.94
CA GLY A 753 -21.58 31.24 -6.26
C GLY A 753 -22.28 29.94 -5.81
N HIS A 754 -22.28 28.93 -6.68
CA HIS A 754 -22.84 27.61 -6.38
C HIS A 754 -22.07 26.91 -5.25
N HIS A 755 -20.75 26.91 -5.29
CA HIS A 755 -19.89 26.33 -4.27
C HIS A 755 -20.09 27.00 -2.90
N ARG A 756 -20.18 28.34 -2.83
CA ARG A 756 -20.53 29.04 -1.60
C ARG A 756 -21.85 28.54 -1.04
N ARG A 757 -22.85 28.39 -1.91
CA ARG A 757 -24.17 27.92 -1.48
C ARG A 757 -24.16 26.49 -0.97
N LEU A 758 -23.39 25.60 -1.59
CA LEU A 758 -23.19 24.22 -1.08
C LEU A 758 -22.56 24.21 0.32
N LEU A 759 -21.53 25.05 0.55
CA LEU A 759 -20.91 25.19 1.87
C LEU A 759 -21.85 25.79 2.91
N GLU A 760 -22.71 26.75 2.53
CA GLU A 760 -23.75 27.28 3.44
C GLU A 760 -24.76 26.20 3.85
N ILE A 761 -25.24 25.39 2.90
CA ILE A 761 -26.15 24.28 3.17
C ILE A 761 -25.46 23.25 4.08
N ALA A 762 -24.21 22.90 3.79
CA ALA A 762 -23.40 21.99 4.61
C ALA A 762 -23.25 22.49 6.06
N ASN A 763 -22.93 23.77 6.23
CA ASN A 763 -22.83 24.38 7.55
C ASN A 763 -24.17 24.38 8.31
N THR A 764 -25.27 24.62 7.59
CA THR A 764 -26.62 24.59 8.17
C THR A 764 -26.96 23.21 8.72
N ILE A 765 -26.66 22.16 7.97
CA ILE A 765 -26.85 20.77 8.43
C ILE A 765 -25.95 20.48 9.64
N GLY A 766 -24.69 20.91 9.63
CA GLY A 766 -23.75 20.75 10.76
C GLY A 766 -24.27 21.44 12.03
N GLN A 767 -24.92 22.60 11.91
CA GLN A 767 -25.57 23.28 13.04
C GLN A 767 -26.81 22.55 13.54
N HIS A 768 -27.61 21.97 12.65
CA HIS A 768 -28.76 21.15 13.05
C HIS A 768 -28.33 19.90 13.82
N LEU A 769 -27.25 19.26 13.41
CA LEU A 769 -26.66 18.10 14.09
C LEU A 769 -26.12 18.47 15.49
N GLU A 770 -25.48 19.62 15.62
CA GLU A 770 -24.94 20.11 16.90
C GLU A 770 -26.04 20.46 17.91
N ASN A 771 -27.12 21.12 17.43
CA ASN A 771 -28.19 21.61 18.29
C ASN A 771 -29.30 20.59 18.55
N MET A 772 -29.19 19.35 18.04
CA MET A 772 -30.22 18.32 18.12
C MET A 772 -31.61 18.85 17.72
N THR A 773 -31.68 19.64 16.65
CA THR A 773 -32.92 20.26 16.18
C THR A 773 -33.96 19.25 15.69
N GLU A 774 -35.21 19.68 15.59
CA GLU A 774 -36.33 18.83 15.16
C GLU A 774 -36.04 18.14 13.82
N ARG A 775 -36.36 16.85 13.72
CA ARG A 775 -36.08 15.95 12.58
C ARG A 775 -36.55 16.54 11.23
N ASP A 776 -37.66 17.28 11.23
CA ASP A 776 -38.21 17.90 10.00
C ASP A 776 -37.29 19.01 9.42
N SER A 777 -36.65 19.78 10.30
CA SER A 777 -35.70 20.83 9.88
C SER A 777 -34.41 20.25 9.28
N LEU A 778 -33.92 19.18 9.89
CA LEU A 778 -32.77 18.43 9.37
C LEU A 778 -33.11 17.78 8.01
N ALA A 779 -34.26 17.14 7.90
CA ALA A 779 -34.73 16.54 6.65
C ALA A 779 -34.86 17.58 5.51
N GLY A 780 -35.37 18.80 5.84
CA GLY A 780 -35.44 19.89 4.87
C GLY A 780 -34.07 20.36 4.36
N ALA A 781 -33.12 20.51 5.28
CA ALA A 781 -31.74 20.89 4.90
C ALA A 781 -31.01 19.80 4.08
N LEU A 782 -31.24 18.53 4.42
CA LEU A 782 -30.70 17.40 3.64
C LEU A 782 -31.32 17.30 2.25
N GLY A 783 -32.63 17.51 2.13
CA GLY A 783 -33.32 17.62 0.84
C GLY A 783 -32.74 18.74 -0.03
N ALA A 784 -32.49 19.91 0.57
CA ALA A 784 -31.87 21.03 -0.13
C ALA A 784 -30.44 20.72 -0.61
N LEU A 785 -29.65 19.94 0.15
CA LEU A 785 -28.32 19.50 -0.25
C LEU A 785 -28.40 18.66 -1.54
N VAL A 786 -29.23 17.64 -1.56
CA VAL A 786 -29.37 16.73 -2.71
C VAL A 786 -29.88 17.45 -3.96
N GLU A 787 -30.90 18.31 -3.80
CA GLU A 787 -31.48 19.05 -4.92
C GLU A 787 -30.49 20.06 -5.49
N TYR A 788 -29.78 20.79 -4.60
CA TYR A 788 -28.82 21.80 -5.04
C TYR A 788 -27.58 21.18 -5.66
N THR A 789 -27.13 20.02 -5.16
CA THR A 789 -26.02 19.25 -5.78
C THR A 789 -26.36 18.84 -7.21
N ARG A 790 -27.54 18.29 -7.45
CA ARG A 790 -27.99 17.92 -8.79
C ARG A 790 -28.08 19.12 -9.72
N TYR A 791 -28.63 20.22 -9.24
CA TYR A 791 -28.70 21.47 -10.01
C TYR A 791 -27.30 21.96 -10.40
N HIS A 792 -26.38 22.00 -9.46
CA HIS A 792 -25.01 22.43 -9.64
C HIS A 792 -24.27 21.58 -10.68
N PHE A 793 -24.26 20.26 -10.52
CA PHE A 793 -23.60 19.34 -11.43
C PHE A 793 -24.14 19.41 -12.87
N VAL A 794 -25.45 19.50 -13.03
CA VAL A 794 -26.06 19.69 -14.36
C VAL A 794 -25.66 21.02 -14.99
N ALA A 795 -25.53 22.09 -14.20
CA ALA A 795 -25.12 23.38 -14.70
C ALA A 795 -23.66 23.37 -15.18
N GLU A 796 -22.76 22.73 -14.42
CA GLU A 796 -21.35 22.56 -14.78
C GLU A 796 -21.17 21.72 -16.05
N GLU A 797 -21.82 20.57 -16.10
CA GLU A 797 -21.74 19.66 -17.26
C GLU A 797 -22.21 20.35 -18.55
N LYS A 798 -23.26 21.17 -18.46
CA LYS A 798 -23.73 21.93 -19.62
C LYS A 798 -22.71 22.98 -20.08
N LEU A 799 -22.05 23.67 -19.15
CA LEU A 799 -21.05 24.65 -19.52
C LEU A 799 -19.80 23.98 -20.08
N MET A 800 -19.36 22.87 -19.48
CA MET A 800 -18.27 22.04 -20.00
C MET A 800 -18.58 21.51 -21.41
N GLU A 801 -19.81 21.08 -21.68
CA GLU A 801 -20.26 20.65 -23.00
C GLU A 801 -20.21 21.80 -24.01
N LEU A 802 -20.73 22.96 -23.63
CA LEU A 802 -20.75 24.17 -24.47
C LEU A 802 -19.34 24.58 -24.94
N TYR A 803 -18.35 24.47 -24.07
CA TYR A 803 -16.96 24.83 -24.37
C TYR A 803 -16.10 23.63 -24.82
N SER A 804 -16.70 22.43 -24.96
CA SER A 804 -16.04 21.19 -25.38
C SER A 804 -14.86 20.82 -24.49
N TYR A 805 -15.09 20.78 -23.17
CA TYR A 805 -14.09 20.37 -22.19
C TYR A 805 -13.65 18.92 -22.44
N PRO A 806 -12.33 18.66 -22.61
CA PRO A 806 -11.86 17.34 -23.05
C PRO A 806 -12.20 16.17 -22.08
N GLU A 807 -12.26 16.47 -20.77
CA GLU A 807 -12.49 15.45 -19.72
C GLU A 807 -13.94 15.42 -19.22
N LEU A 808 -14.89 16.01 -19.97
CA LEU A 808 -16.31 16.07 -19.57
C LEU A 808 -16.87 14.70 -19.18
N VAL A 809 -16.59 13.65 -19.94
CA VAL A 809 -17.13 12.30 -19.67
C VAL A 809 -16.63 11.75 -18.34
N LEU A 810 -15.36 11.98 -18.03
CA LEU A 810 -14.75 11.54 -16.75
C LEU A 810 -15.32 12.35 -15.58
N HIS A 811 -15.44 13.66 -15.75
CA HIS A 811 -15.99 14.57 -14.75
C HIS A 811 -17.47 14.26 -14.43
N ALA A 812 -18.31 14.05 -15.46
CA ALA A 812 -19.71 13.65 -15.30
C ALA A 812 -19.88 12.29 -14.61
N LYS A 813 -18.93 11.35 -14.82
CA LYS A 813 -18.89 10.09 -14.07
C LYS A 813 -18.67 10.34 -12.57
N LYS A 814 -17.75 11.22 -12.20
CA LYS A 814 -17.50 11.60 -10.80
C LYS A 814 -18.72 12.27 -10.17
N HIS A 815 -19.42 13.16 -10.89
CA HIS A 815 -20.70 13.73 -10.44
C HIS A 815 -21.76 12.66 -10.15
N SER A 816 -21.84 11.64 -11.00
CA SER A 816 -22.76 10.52 -10.78
C SER A 816 -22.41 9.75 -9.51
N GLU A 817 -21.13 9.44 -9.29
CA GLU A 817 -20.63 8.76 -8.08
C GLU A 817 -20.90 9.59 -6.82
N LEU A 818 -20.59 10.89 -6.84
CA LEU A 818 -20.87 11.81 -5.73
C LEU A 818 -22.36 11.95 -5.43
N THR A 819 -23.22 11.94 -6.45
CA THR A 819 -24.68 12.00 -6.29
C THR A 819 -25.21 10.75 -5.59
N VAL A 820 -24.65 9.58 -5.90
CA VAL A 820 -24.99 8.31 -5.20
C VAL A 820 -24.54 8.41 -3.75
N GLN A 821 -23.31 8.80 -3.48
CA GLN A 821 -22.76 8.90 -2.13
C GLN A 821 -23.60 9.83 -1.23
N VAL A 822 -23.96 11.03 -1.70
CA VAL A 822 -24.78 11.96 -0.91
C VAL A 822 -26.17 11.42 -0.70
N SER A 823 -26.76 10.74 -1.69
CA SER A 823 -28.09 10.15 -1.55
C SER A 823 -28.10 9.03 -0.52
N GLU A 824 -27.12 8.13 -0.56
CA GLU A 824 -26.97 7.07 0.44
C GLU A 824 -26.73 7.63 1.84
N TYR A 825 -25.91 8.69 1.95
CA TYR A 825 -25.65 9.36 3.21
C TYR A 825 -26.93 9.99 3.81
N VAL A 826 -27.70 10.66 2.96
CA VAL A 826 -28.98 11.26 3.36
C VAL A 826 -30.01 10.19 3.77
N ASP A 827 -30.09 9.08 3.05
CA ASP A 827 -31.00 7.97 3.38
C ASP A 827 -30.64 7.34 4.74
N ARG A 828 -29.35 7.21 5.07
CA ARG A 828 -28.89 6.79 6.40
C ARG A 828 -29.36 7.75 7.49
N LEU A 829 -29.17 9.05 7.31
CA LEU A 829 -29.61 10.09 8.23
C LEU A 829 -31.12 10.05 8.47
N LEU A 830 -31.90 9.90 7.41
CA LEU A 830 -33.35 9.82 7.48
C LEU A 830 -33.85 8.53 8.14
N SER A 831 -33.10 7.43 8.00
CA SER A 831 -33.39 6.16 8.66
C SER A 831 -33.11 6.15 10.18
N GLY A 832 -32.44 7.17 10.69
CA GLY A 832 -32.13 7.36 12.11
C GLY A 832 -30.66 7.03 12.49
N ASP A 833 -29.82 6.70 11.53
CA ASP A 833 -28.36 6.61 11.70
C ASP A 833 -27.75 8.01 11.58
N VAL A 834 -27.91 8.80 12.65
CA VAL A 834 -27.50 10.22 12.68
C VAL A 834 -26.07 10.31 13.20
N PRO A 835 -25.07 10.66 12.34
CA PRO A 835 -23.71 10.85 12.78
C PRO A 835 -23.58 12.10 13.66
N ASP A 836 -22.49 12.17 14.40
CA ASP A 836 -22.12 13.40 15.08
C ASP A 836 -21.64 14.48 14.08
N LYS A 837 -21.63 15.72 14.51
CA LYS A 837 -21.18 16.85 13.67
C LYS A 837 -19.78 16.66 13.10
N PRO A 838 -18.75 16.19 13.83
CA PRO A 838 -17.42 15.93 13.28
C PRO A 838 -17.44 14.93 12.12
N SER A 839 -18.15 13.82 12.25
CA SER A 839 -18.28 12.81 11.18
C SER A 839 -18.98 13.37 9.94
N TYR A 840 -20.02 14.17 10.12
CA TYR A 840 -20.69 14.86 9.03
C TYR A 840 -19.77 15.89 8.33
N MET A 841 -19.06 16.70 9.09
CA MET A 841 -18.15 17.71 8.54
C MET A 841 -17.01 17.06 7.75
N ASN A 842 -16.49 15.95 8.23
CA ASN A 842 -15.47 15.17 7.52
C ASN A 842 -15.99 14.59 6.20
N PHE A 843 -17.22 14.03 6.21
CA PHE A 843 -17.86 13.57 4.98
C PHE A 843 -18.01 14.73 3.97
N MET A 844 -18.51 15.88 4.39
CA MET A 844 -18.69 17.05 3.52
C MET A 844 -17.38 17.61 2.99
N GLU A 845 -16.30 17.57 3.78
CA GLU A 845 -14.96 17.96 3.34
C GLU A 845 -14.49 17.08 2.17
N HIS A 846 -14.55 15.77 2.32
CA HIS A 846 -14.16 14.83 1.29
C HIS A 846 -15.07 14.92 0.06
N TRP A 847 -16.37 15.04 0.29
CA TRP A 847 -17.36 14.98 -0.78
C TRP A 847 -17.44 16.26 -1.61
N VAL A 848 -17.44 17.47 -1.00
CA VAL A 848 -17.59 18.75 -1.72
C VAL A 848 -16.23 19.41 -1.96
N ILE A 849 -15.47 19.67 -0.90
CA ILE A 849 -14.29 20.52 -0.98
C ILE A 849 -13.20 19.88 -1.81
N ARG A 850 -12.98 18.59 -1.61
CA ARG A 850 -12.02 17.85 -2.41
C ARG A 850 -12.39 17.86 -3.90
N HIS A 851 -13.69 17.68 -4.21
CA HIS A 851 -14.15 17.75 -5.60
C HIS A 851 -13.88 19.12 -6.23
N ILE A 852 -14.25 20.20 -5.54
CA ILE A 852 -13.99 21.57 -6.01
C ILE A 852 -12.48 21.79 -6.28
N LEU A 853 -11.63 21.39 -5.36
CA LEU A 853 -10.19 21.65 -5.42
C LEU A 853 -9.45 20.74 -6.42
N GLU A 854 -9.88 19.51 -6.60
CA GLU A 854 -9.18 18.53 -7.44
C GLU A 854 -9.78 18.41 -8.85
N GLU A 855 -11.09 18.60 -9.00
CA GLU A 855 -11.78 18.38 -10.28
C GLU A 855 -12.30 19.67 -10.90
N ASP A 856 -13.07 20.48 -10.14
CA ASP A 856 -13.71 21.67 -10.70
C ASP A 856 -12.68 22.74 -11.09
N ARG A 857 -11.57 22.82 -10.37
CA ARG A 857 -10.46 23.71 -10.72
C ARG A 857 -9.84 23.41 -12.08
N LYS A 858 -9.86 22.14 -12.53
CA LYS A 858 -9.33 21.74 -13.83
C LYS A 858 -10.14 22.36 -14.95
N TYR A 859 -11.47 22.20 -14.91
CA TYR A 859 -12.33 22.81 -15.92
C TYR A 859 -12.44 24.32 -15.73
N GLY A 860 -12.40 24.82 -14.49
CA GLY A 860 -12.34 26.24 -14.20
C GLY A 860 -11.16 26.91 -14.89
N ALA A 861 -9.96 26.36 -14.76
CA ALA A 861 -8.76 26.83 -15.47
C ALA A 861 -8.94 26.80 -16.99
N PHE A 862 -9.49 25.71 -17.54
CA PHE A 862 -9.79 25.58 -18.97
C PHE A 862 -10.80 26.63 -19.45
N LEU A 863 -11.86 26.91 -18.70
CA LEU A 863 -12.85 27.91 -19.03
C LEU A 863 -12.28 29.34 -18.98
N ASN A 864 -11.44 29.61 -17.98
CA ASN A 864 -10.74 30.89 -17.85
C ASN A 864 -9.84 31.17 -19.07
N GLU A 865 -9.15 30.14 -19.60
CA GLU A 865 -8.39 30.26 -20.86
C GLU A 865 -9.30 30.58 -22.07
N LYS A 866 -10.58 30.19 -22.01
CA LYS A 866 -11.60 30.54 -23.03
C LYS A 866 -12.28 31.87 -22.77
N GLY A 867 -11.89 32.60 -21.70
CA GLY A 867 -12.43 33.91 -21.37
C GLY A 867 -13.73 33.88 -20.57
N VAL A 868 -14.03 32.77 -19.91
CA VAL A 868 -15.17 32.61 -18.98
C VAL A 868 -14.66 32.76 -17.56
N PHE A 869 -15.18 33.78 -16.85
CA PHE A 869 -14.78 34.13 -15.50
C PHE A 869 -15.96 34.23 -14.54
#